data_f003e8d205ce20c5e8ab96ec1bb8db29
#
_entry.id   f003e8d205ce20c5e8ab96ec1bb8db29
#
_cell.length_a   1.000
_cell.length_b   1.000
_cell.length_c   1.000
_cell.angle_alpha   90.00
_cell.angle_beta   90.00
_cell.angle_gamma   90.00
#
_symmetry.space_group_name_H-M   'P 1'
#
loop_
_entity.id
_entity.type
_entity.pdbx_description
1 polymer ?
#
loop_
_entity_poly.entity_id
_entity_poly.type
_entity_poly.pdbx_seq_one_letter_code
_entity_poly.pdbx_strand_id
1 'polypeptide(L)'
;MDFFREQDVARRNTRLLTLLFMMAVVTLIILTNLLFLGLLWAESDSYSPSDIIRALDWPLFFAVGGVISLVIGVVVLVNWLNFSRGGSQVAAALGGTLVQPGTDKPLERRALNIVQELALAANMPVPSLFLLEHELGVNAFAAGTHHTNAVVAITRGALEALNRDELQGVVGHEFSHILNGDMRLSIRLAAMLRGITFIGDLGSILLRIGSHRHHFQSRKKDDGRAAMLALGLGLYLIGLLGGLMAGLIKSAISKQKEYLADASSVQFTRNPDGIGNALKIIGGHANGTFVESARAEEMSHLFFGQVRHRLWSGFATHPPIEQRIRRIDPRWDGKFLPANVDSGVMSSEAEKHADKNDMALRAGIAGFASADVATVLPRNANNTAEMASPAANAALLNETTDPLGAMALLLGMLWNPQHEEPQWQAIEVAGIKGLDDLVRRWCEPLRTQTPSENLIIIERSIPALRGLSPEQYRVFRNLLETWIDADGKTVLQEWCLFQLVCHYLDPELINSHAPRLRHKSLDAVSKDLAITLGALAHLTEEDTERAFRRGAEILGLTMTLPETNAIVMTAFTQSVDELAACYPLLKVTILKAMASVAADDGKISGSELTLIKAIAAVMDCPAPDNLLAAYGIGDGSLAEDLVDPPGSNGLK
;
A
#
# COMPACT_ATOMS: atom_id res chain seq x y z
N MET A 1 -16.69 -3.90 -1.98
CA MET A 1 -16.03 -2.60 -2.25
C MET A 1 -15.46 -2.64 -3.65
N ASP A 2 -15.71 -1.64 -4.51
CA ASP A 2 -15.25 -1.68 -5.91
C ASP A 2 -13.86 -1.02 -6.02
N PHE A 3 -12.81 -1.77 -5.75
CA PHE A 3 -11.41 -1.39 -5.83
C PHE A 3 -11.05 -0.68 -7.16
N PHE A 4 -11.57 -1.15 -8.25
CA PHE A 4 -11.24 -0.65 -9.59
C PHE A 4 -11.92 0.69 -9.89
N ARG A 5 -13.14 0.87 -9.40
CA ARG A 5 -13.83 2.15 -9.47
C ARG A 5 -13.08 3.22 -8.68
N GLU A 6 -12.54 2.87 -7.52
CA GLU A 6 -11.73 3.76 -6.70
C GLU A 6 -10.39 4.12 -7.38
N GLN A 7 -9.76 3.17 -8.08
CA GLN A 7 -8.57 3.48 -8.88
C GLN A 7 -8.86 4.49 -10.01
N ASP A 8 -10.00 4.40 -10.68
CA ASP A 8 -10.37 5.39 -11.72
C ASP A 8 -10.71 6.76 -11.12
N VAL A 9 -11.37 6.78 -9.96
CA VAL A 9 -11.60 8.03 -9.19
C VAL A 9 -10.25 8.64 -8.80
N ALA A 10 -9.30 7.85 -8.31
CA ALA A 10 -7.97 8.32 -7.96
C ALA A 10 -7.22 8.92 -9.17
N ARG A 11 -7.37 8.34 -10.37
CA ARG A 11 -6.79 8.89 -11.62
C ARG A 11 -7.43 10.22 -12.02
N ARG A 12 -8.75 10.35 -11.91
CA ARG A 12 -9.44 11.62 -12.19
C ARG A 12 -9.01 12.70 -11.21
N ASN A 13 -8.89 12.35 -9.93
CA ASN A 13 -8.41 13.26 -8.90
C ASN A 13 -6.95 13.67 -9.13
N THR A 14 -6.11 12.79 -9.67
CA THR A 14 -4.72 13.13 -10.05
C THR A 14 -4.65 14.24 -11.08
N ARG A 15 -5.55 14.27 -12.08
CA ARG A 15 -5.60 15.35 -13.08
C ARG A 15 -5.99 16.69 -12.45
N LEU A 16 -6.98 16.69 -11.57
CA LEU A 16 -7.39 17.88 -10.82
C LEU A 16 -6.24 18.42 -9.95
N LEU A 17 -5.56 17.53 -9.23
CA LEU A 17 -4.40 17.89 -8.41
C LEU A 17 -3.26 18.48 -9.24
N THR A 18 -2.97 17.90 -10.39
CA THR A 18 -1.94 18.44 -11.31
C THR A 18 -2.31 19.83 -11.79
N LEU A 19 -3.57 20.09 -12.14
CA LEU A 19 -4.05 21.41 -12.56
C LEU A 19 -3.92 22.42 -11.42
N LEU A 20 -4.38 22.08 -10.20
CA LEU A 20 -4.27 22.95 -9.03
C LEU A 20 -2.81 23.25 -8.67
N PHE A 21 -1.93 22.25 -8.78
CA PHE A 21 -0.50 22.42 -8.60
C PHE A 21 0.10 23.36 -9.63
N MET A 22 -0.24 23.19 -10.91
CA MET A 22 0.24 24.08 -11.97
C MET A 22 -0.23 25.53 -11.75
N MET A 23 -1.49 25.74 -11.34
CA MET A 23 -1.99 27.07 -10.98
C MET A 23 -1.20 27.67 -9.80
N ALA A 24 -0.91 26.88 -8.77
CA ALA A 24 -0.12 27.33 -7.64
C ALA A 24 1.30 27.74 -8.06
N VAL A 25 1.97 26.95 -8.89
CA VAL A 25 3.31 27.25 -9.42
C VAL A 25 3.29 28.54 -10.25
N VAL A 26 2.33 28.70 -11.16
CA VAL A 26 2.20 29.92 -11.97
C VAL A 26 1.99 31.17 -11.07
N THR A 27 1.15 31.02 -10.04
CA THR A 27 0.93 32.11 -9.07
C THR A 27 2.23 32.46 -8.32
N LEU A 28 3.00 31.46 -7.87
CA LEU A 28 4.28 31.69 -7.21
C LEU A 28 5.30 32.35 -8.13
N ILE A 29 5.36 31.98 -9.40
CA ILE A 29 6.22 32.58 -10.40
C ILE A 29 5.87 34.07 -10.57
N ILE A 30 4.58 34.41 -10.74
CA ILE A 30 4.10 35.78 -10.90
C ILE A 30 4.45 36.62 -9.66
N LEU A 31 4.13 36.11 -8.47
CA LEU A 31 4.38 36.83 -7.21
C LEU A 31 5.88 37.05 -6.96
N THR A 32 6.72 36.08 -7.27
CA THR A 32 8.18 36.21 -7.10
C THR A 32 8.75 37.21 -8.13
N ASN A 33 8.25 37.23 -9.36
CA ASN A 33 8.64 38.24 -10.33
C ASN A 33 8.20 39.63 -9.91
N LEU A 34 6.98 39.80 -9.37
CA LEU A 34 6.51 41.05 -8.80
C LEU A 34 7.35 41.53 -7.62
N LEU A 35 7.78 40.61 -6.77
CA LEU A 35 8.70 40.89 -5.66
C LEU A 35 10.04 41.43 -6.18
N PHE A 36 10.65 40.74 -7.16
CA PHE A 36 11.91 41.19 -7.77
C PHE A 36 11.76 42.58 -8.44
N LEU A 37 10.69 42.80 -9.20
CA LEU A 37 10.42 44.08 -9.84
C LEU A 37 10.23 45.20 -8.81
N GLY A 38 9.53 44.92 -7.71
CA GLY A 38 9.35 45.86 -6.59
C GLY A 38 10.66 46.20 -5.89
N LEU A 39 11.58 45.24 -5.71
CA LEU A 39 12.90 45.49 -5.13
C LEU A 39 13.77 46.34 -6.07
N LEU A 40 13.79 46.05 -7.37
CA LEU A 40 14.51 46.83 -8.37
C LEU A 40 13.97 48.26 -8.47
N TRP A 41 12.65 48.42 -8.37
CA TRP A 41 12.01 49.75 -8.35
C TRP A 41 12.40 50.54 -7.10
N ALA A 42 12.45 49.92 -5.93
CA ALA A 42 12.83 50.57 -4.67
C ALA A 42 14.28 51.08 -4.67
N GLU A 43 15.15 50.50 -5.50
CA GLU A 43 16.56 50.93 -5.67
C GLU A 43 16.69 52.08 -6.73
N SER A 44 15.67 52.29 -7.56
CA SER A 44 15.73 53.28 -8.63
C SER A 44 15.00 54.59 -8.26
N ASP A 45 15.70 55.68 -8.16
CA ASP A 45 15.17 57.01 -7.82
C ASP A 45 14.26 57.65 -8.89
N SER A 46 13.99 56.98 -10.02
CA SER A 46 13.51 57.67 -11.26
C SER A 46 12.30 57.07 -11.94
N TYR A 47 11.57 56.09 -11.39
CA TYR A 47 10.43 55.51 -12.09
C TYR A 47 9.07 55.97 -11.56
N SER A 48 8.23 56.48 -12.49
CA SER A 48 6.80 56.71 -12.27
C SER A 48 6.04 55.36 -12.22
N PRO A 49 4.93 55.24 -11.45
CA PRO A 49 4.09 54.04 -11.45
C PRO A 49 3.58 53.59 -12.83
N SER A 50 3.44 54.54 -13.77
CA SER A 50 3.05 54.25 -15.16
C SER A 50 4.16 53.58 -16.00
N ASP A 51 5.41 53.69 -15.56
CA ASP A 51 6.55 53.15 -16.30
C ASP A 51 6.86 51.70 -15.88
N ILE A 52 6.27 51.19 -14.79
CA ILE A 52 6.46 49.83 -14.28
C ILE A 52 6.07 48.80 -15.34
N ILE A 53 4.97 48.99 -16.04
CA ILE A 53 4.50 48.03 -17.08
C ILE A 53 5.40 48.09 -18.31
N ARG A 54 5.96 49.30 -18.64
CA ARG A 54 6.91 49.48 -19.77
C ARG A 54 8.31 49.01 -19.45
N ALA A 55 8.69 49.00 -18.15
CA ALA A 55 9.96 48.54 -17.66
C ALA A 55 9.99 46.99 -17.43
N LEU A 56 8.90 46.27 -17.74
CA LEU A 56 8.87 44.82 -17.61
C LEU A 56 9.84 44.19 -18.62
N ASP A 57 11.01 43.80 -18.13
CA ASP A 57 12.01 43.06 -18.91
C ASP A 57 11.55 41.64 -19.08
N TRP A 58 10.90 41.31 -20.20
CA TRP A 58 10.40 39.98 -20.50
C TRP A 58 11.48 38.87 -20.45
N PRO A 59 12.70 39.08 -20.97
CA PRO A 59 13.80 38.16 -20.77
C PRO A 59 14.08 37.87 -19.31
N LEU A 60 14.16 38.90 -18.46
CA LEU A 60 14.37 38.71 -17.02
C LEU A 60 13.19 38.00 -16.35
N PHE A 61 11.95 38.36 -16.72
CA PHE A 61 10.74 37.71 -16.22
C PHE A 61 10.76 36.19 -16.51
N PHE A 62 11.05 35.81 -17.74
CA PHE A 62 11.14 34.38 -18.11
C PHE A 62 12.36 33.67 -17.49
N ALA A 63 13.49 34.38 -17.33
CA ALA A 63 14.67 33.80 -16.67
C ALA A 63 14.39 33.50 -15.19
N VAL A 64 13.82 34.46 -14.44
CA VAL A 64 13.41 34.27 -13.04
C VAL A 64 12.36 33.18 -12.93
N GLY A 65 11.33 33.19 -13.78
CA GLY A 65 10.30 32.16 -13.83
C GLY A 65 10.86 30.78 -14.17
N GLY A 66 11.83 30.72 -15.08
CA GLY A 66 12.54 29.48 -15.43
C GLY A 66 13.33 28.91 -14.26
N VAL A 67 14.07 29.75 -13.52
CA VAL A 67 14.83 29.33 -12.33
C VAL A 67 13.87 28.82 -11.25
N ILE A 68 12.77 29.52 -10.95
CA ILE A 68 11.78 29.09 -9.95
C ILE A 68 11.18 27.75 -10.36
N SER A 69 10.76 27.61 -11.63
CA SER A 69 10.19 26.37 -12.15
C SER A 69 11.19 25.20 -12.04
N LEU A 70 12.46 25.46 -12.35
CA LEU A 70 13.52 24.47 -12.23
C LEU A 70 13.70 24.04 -10.77
N VAL A 71 13.80 24.97 -9.84
CA VAL A 71 13.96 24.71 -8.41
C VAL A 71 12.77 23.89 -7.89
N ILE A 72 11.53 24.32 -8.15
CA ILE A 72 10.32 23.59 -7.75
C ILE A 72 10.33 22.19 -8.37
N GLY A 73 10.63 22.08 -9.67
CA GLY A 73 10.70 20.82 -10.39
C GLY A 73 11.72 19.86 -9.81
N VAL A 74 12.92 20.34 -9.48
CA VAL A 74 13.97 19.52 -8.83
C VAL A 74 13.52 19.06 -7.43
N VAL A 75 12.94 19.97 -6.62
CA VAL A 75 12.45 19.60 -5.27
C VAL A 75 11.34 18.56 -5.37
N VAL A 76 10.37 18.73 -6.27
CA VAL A 76 9.30 17.76 -6.50
C VAL A 76 9.88 16.44 -6.96
N LEU A 77 10.80 16.45 -7.93
CA LEU A 77 11.43 15.23 -8.48
C LEU A 77 12.19 14.46 -7.41
N VAL A 78 13.04 15.15 -6.64
CA VAL A 78 13.83 14.50 -5.57
C VAL A 78 12.93 13.88 -4.51
N ASN A 79 11.90 14.61 -4.05
CA ASN A 79 10.99 14.07 -3.06
C ASN A 79 10.14 12.93 -3.64
N TRP A 80 9.69 13.04 -4.88
CA TRP A 80 8.96 11.96 -5.55
C TRP A 80 9.81 10.70 -5.72
N LEU A 81 11.08 10.83 -6.13
CA LEU A 81 12.00 9.70 -6.24
C LEU A 81 12.26 9.04 -4.88
N ASN A 82 12.39 9.84 -3.82
CA ASN A 82 12.59 9.31 -2.47
C ASN A 82 11.37 8.56 -1.95
N PHE A 83 10.17 9.11 -2.09
CA PHE A 83 8.93 8.50 -1.58
C PHE A 83 8.42 7.36 -2.48
N SER A 84 8.76 7.34 -3.77
CA SER A 84 8.37 6.27 -4.69
C SER A 84 9.13 4.96 -4.48
N ARG A 85 10.18 4.96 -3.66
CA ARG A 85 10.94 3.74 -3.28
C ARG A 85 10.14 2.80 -2.36
N GLY A 86 8.99 3.21 -1.85
CA GLY A 86 8.11 2.38 -1.03
C GLY A 86 7.68 3.07 0.26
N GLY A 87 6.72 2.44 0.95
CA GLY A 87 6.17 2.95 2.21
C GLY A 87 7.21 3.06 3.33
N SER A 88 8.19 2.16 3.36
CA SER A 88 9.27 2.13 4.36
C SER A 88 10.07 3.44 4.37
N GLN A 89 10.33 4.03 3.20
CA GLN A 89 11.03 5.32 3.10
C GLN A 89 10.20 6.48 3.66
N VAL A 90 8.88 6.42 3.47
CA VAL A 90 7.96 7.42 4.03
C VAL A 90 7.93 7.32 5.55
N ALA A 91 7.77 6.10 6.08
CA ALA A 91 7.77 5.86 7.52
C ALA A 91 9.10 6.27 8.18
N ALA A 92 10.23 5.89 7.59
CA ALA A 92 11.56 6.29 8.06
C ALA A 92 11.78 7.81 8.00
N ALA A 93 11.30 8.50 6.96
CA ALA A 93 11.38 9.95 6.83
C ALA A 93 10.62 10.70 7.94
N LEU A 94 9.61 10.06 8.55
CA LEU A 94 8.84 10.55 9.69
C LEU A 94 9.41 10.09 11.04
N GLY A 95 10.55 9.38 11.04
CA GLY A 95 11.19 8.88 12.26
C GLY A 95 10.68 7.53 12.74
N GLY A 96 9.95 6.79 11.88
CA GLY A 96 9.45 5.46 12.18
C GLY A 96 10.56 4.41 12.16
N THR A 97 10.53 3.49 13.13
CA THR A 97 11.40 2.31 13.25
C THR A 97 10.60 1.06 12.90
N LEU A 98 11.21 0.14 12.15
CA LEU A 98 10.57 -1.13 11.79
C LEU A 98 10.38 -1.99 13.05
N VAL A 99 9.16 -2.44 13.29
CA VAL A 99 8.85 -3.40 14.35
C VAL A 99 9.18 -4.80 13.85
N GLN A 100 10.09 -5.48 14.56
CA GLN A 100 10.51 -6.82 14.19
C GLN A 100 9.39 -7.85 14.45
N PRO A 101 9.16 -8.82 13.54
CA PRO A 101 8.14 -9.85 13.72
C PRO A 101 8.29 -10.67 15.02
N GLY A 102 9.52 -10.84 15.49
CA GLY A 102 9.86 -11.56 16.73
C GLY A 102 9.98 -10.68 17.98
N THR A 103 9.41 -9.48 18.02
CA THR A 103 9.53 -8.56 19.17
C THR A 103 8.98 -9.18 20.47
N ASP A 104 9.71 -8.98 21.57
CA ASP A 104 9.28 -9.38 22.91
C ASP A 104 8.42 -8.32 23.63
N LYS A 105 8.34 -7.10 23.07
CA LYS A 105 7.59 -6.01 23.66
C LYS A 105 6.09 -6.21 23.49
N PRO A 106 5.28 -6.27 24.57
CA PRO A 106 3.86 -6.64 24.50
C PRO A 106 3.03 -5.72 23.62
N LEU A 107 3.26 -4.40 23.64
CA LEU A 107 2.52 -3.42 22.85
C LEU A 107 2.82 -3.56 21.35
N GLU A 108 4.08 -3.78 20.99
CA GLU A 108 4.48 -4.00 19.60
C GLU A 108 3.89 -5.32 19.07
N ARG A 109 3.95 -6.39 19.87
CA ARG A 109 3.36 -7.68 19.53
C ARG A 109 1.86 -7.58 19.33
N ARG A 110 1.14 -6.83 20.21
CA ARG A 110 -0.29 -6.56 20.04
C ARG A 110 -0.60 -5.91 18.70
N ALA A 111 0.19 -4.87 18.31
CA ALA A 111 0.01 -4.19 17.04
C ALA A 111 0.32 -5.10 15.84
N LEU A 112 1.38 -5.92 15.91
CA LEU A 112 1.70 -6.91 14.87
C LEU A 112 0.57 -7.91 14.66
N ASN A 113 0.02 -8.45 15.75
CA ASN A 113 -1.10 -9.39 15.68
C ASN A 113 -2.32 -8.75 15.01
N ILE A 114 -2.66 -7.49 15.36
CA ILE A 114 -3.75 -6.75 14.73
C ILE A 114 -3.53 -6.57 13.23
N VAL A 115 -2.32 -6.17 12.83
CA VAL A 115 -1.97 -5.99 11.41
C VAL A 115 -2.06 -7.31 10.63
N GLN A 116 -1.60 -8.42 11.22
CA GLN A 116 -1.70 -9.74 10.61
C GLN A 116 -3.15 -10.21 10.47
N GLU A 117 -3.97 -10.05 11.50
CA GLU A 117 -5.39 -10.40 11.47
C GLU A 117 -6.16 -9.62 10.41
N LEU A 118 -5.91 -8.31 10.33
CA LEU A 118 -6.56 -7.45 9.35
C LEU A 118 -6.06 -7.72 7.93
N ALA A 119 -4.79 -8.06 7.74
CA ALA A 119 -4.26 -8.48 6.46
C ALA A 119 -4.94 -9.76 5.96
N LEU A 120 -5.14 -10.71 6.86
CA LEU A 120 -5.89 -11.94 6.57
C LEU A 120 -7.35 -11.63 6.24
N ALA A 121 -8.04 -10.80 7.05
CA ALA A 121 -9.42 -10.40 6.79
C ALA A 121 -9.62 -9.59 5.50
N ALA A 122 -8.62 -8.81 5.10
CA ALA A 122 -8.61 -8.01 3.90
C ALA A 122 -8.06 -8.76 2.67
N ASN A 123 -7.62 -10.00 2.86
CA ASN A 123 -6.97 -10.83 1.86
C ASN A 123 -5.85 -10.10 1.11
N MET A 124 -4.88 -9.61 1.84
CA MET A 124 -3.73 -8.91 1.31
C MET A 124 -2.45 -9.29 2.06
N PRO A 125 -1.27 -9.13 1.44
CA PRO A 125 -0.01 -9.35 2.14
C PRO A 125 0.09 -8.51 3.40
N VAL A 126 0.69 -9.08 4.45
CA VAL A 126 0.89 -8.37 5.71
C VAL A 126 1.82 -7.17 5.48
N PRO A 127 1.34 -5.92 5.65
CA PRO A 127 2.19 -4.75 5.53
C PRO A 127 3.19 -4.69 6.68
N SER A 128 4.40 -4.16 6.41
CA SER A 128 5.39 -3.95 7.46
C SER A 128 4.88 -2.91 8.46
N LEU A 129 5.06 -3.18 9.75
CA LEU A 129 4.66 -2.29 10.84
C LEU A 129 5.82 -1.40 11.24
N PHE A 130 5.60 -0.09 11.27
CA PHE A 130 6.55 0.91 11.78
C PHE A 130 6.00 1.58 13.04
N LEU A 131 6.88 1.85 14.00
CA LEU A 131 6.56 2.58 15.23
C LEU A 131 7.22 3.96 15.21
N LEU A 132 6.44 5.02 15.41
CA LEU A 132 6.92 6.37 15.66
C LEU A 132 7.09 6.55 17.17
N GLU A 133 8.25 6.16 17.69
CA GLU A 133 8.54 6.04 19.13
C GLU A 133 8.47 7.39 19.88
N HIS A 134 8.79 8.49 19.20
CA HIS A 134 8.83 9.83 19.82
C HIS A 134 7.49 10.59 19.71
N GLU A 135 6.49 10.03 19.02
CA GLU A 135 5.22 10.70 18.78
C GLU A 135 4.17 10.27 19.81
N LEU A 136 3.81 11.20 20.69
CA LEU A 136 2.88 10.96 21.81
C LEU A 136 1.41 11.25 21.45
N GLY A 137 1.14 11.86 20.33
CA GLY A 137 -0.24 12.01 19.82
C GLY A 137 -0.78 10.66 19.34
N VAL A 138 -2.09 10.48 19.42
CA VAL A 138 -2.77 9.25 18.96
C VAL A 138 -2.98 9.32 17.46
N ASN A 139 -2.13 8.66 16.69
CA ASN A 139 -2.19 8.71 15.24
C ASN A 139 -1.67 7.42 14.59
N ALA A 140 -2.01 7.22 13.31
CA ALA A 140 -1.49 6.16 12.47
C ALA A 140 -1.49 6.63 11.01
N PHE A 141 -0.82 5.93 10.12
CA PHE A 141 -0.95 6.13 8.69
C PHE A 141 -0.53 4.90 7.89
N ALA A 142 -1.07 4.79 6.68
CA ALA A 142 -0.59 3.86 5.67
C ALA A 142 0.17 4.59 4.57
N ALA A 143 1.29 4.04 4.13
CA ALA A 143 2.08 4.58 3.03
C ALA A 143 2.58 3.47 2.10
N GLY A 144 2.73 3.80 0.82
CA GLY A 144 3.22 2.88 -0.20
C GLY A 144 2.82 3.34 -1.59
N THR A 145 3.41 2.76 -2.61
CA THR A 145 3.02 3.01 -4.01
C THR A 145 2.11 1.92 -4.55
N HIS A 146 2.16 0.74 -3.93
CA HIS A 146 1.37 -0.44 -4.23
C HIS A 146 0.96 -1.12 -2.92
N HIS A 147 -0.06 -1.98 -2.95
CA HIS A 147 -0.43 -2.78 -1.78
C HIS A 147 0.69 -3.73 -1.34
N THR A 148 1.58 -4.13 -2.27
CA THR A 148 2.73 -5.01 -2.00
C THR A 148 3.87 -4.35 -1.23
N ASN A 149 4.08 -3.04 -1.39
CA ASN A 149 5.07 -2.25 -0.66
C ASN A 149 4.44 -1.29 0.35
N ALA A 150 3.20 -1.59 0.75
CA ALA A 150 2.50 -0.85 1.77
C ALA A 150 3.11 -1.09 3.15
N VAL A 151 3.13 -0.05 3.95
CA VAL A 151 3.46 -0.12 5.38
C VAL A 151 2.36 0.53 6.18
N VAL A 152 2.20 0.10 7.42
CA VAL A 152 1.38 0.75 8.43
C VAL A 152 2.32 1.33 9.48
N ALA A 153 2.16 2.59 9.80
CA ALA A 153 2.91 3.24 10.86
C ALA A 153 1.95 3.69 11.97
N ILE A 154 2.34 3.45 13.22
CA ILE A 154 1.54 3.74 14.40
C ILE A 154 2.40 4.58 15.35
N THR A 155 1.82 5.60 15.94
CA THR A 155 2.51 6.40 16.95
C THR A 155 2.56 5.68 18.30
N ARG A 156 3.55 6.00 19.12
CA ARG A 156 3.63 5.50 20.50
C ARG A 156 2.37 5.86 21.29
N GLY A 157 1.88 7.10 21.14
CA GLY A 157 0.65 7.52 21.78
C GLY A 157 -0.56 6.67 21.42
N ALA A 158 -0.68 6.20 20.18
CA ALA A 158 -1.75 5.30 19.78
C ALA A 158 -1.63 3.91 20.43
N LEU A 159 -0.41 3.38 20.53
CA LEU A 159 -0.17 2.10 21.22
C LEU A 159 -0.50 2.14 22.70
N GLU A 160 -0.23 3.27 23.36
CA GLU A 160 -0.45 3.43 24.80
C GLU A 160 -1.89 3.81 25.15
N ALA A 161 -2.53 4.69 24.35
CA ALA A 161 -3.85 5.23 24.67
C ALA A 161 -5.01 4.33 24.21
N LEU A 162 -4.82 3.49 23.19
CA LEU A 162 -5.89 2.67 22.62
C LEU A 162 -5.78 1.22 23.11
N ASN A 163 -6.94 0.64 23.45
CA ASN A 163 -7.01 -0.80 23.68
C ASN A 163 -6.92 -1.58 22.35
N ARG A 164 -7.02 -2.91 22.42
CA ARG A 164 -6.88 -3.77 21.24
C ARG A 164 -7.92 -3.49 20.16
N ASP A 165 -9.20 -3.38 20.55
CA ASP A 165 -10.31 -3.19 19.61
C ASP A 165 -10.29 -1.80 18.98
N GLU A 166 -9.95 -0.79 19.77
CA GLU A 166 -9.78 0.60 19.31
C GLU A 166 -8.61 0.73 18.32
N LEU A 167 -7.47 0.12 18.65
CA LEU A 167 -6.32 0.09 17.75
C LEU A 167 -6.63 -0.70 16.47
N GLN A 168 -7.36 -1.82 16.57
CA GLN A 168 -7.82 -2.58 15.42
C GLN A 168 -8.74 -1.75 14.52
N GLY A 169 -9.60 -0.93 15.12
CA GLY A 169 -10.44 0.02 14.38
C GLY A 169 -9.62 1.04 13.57
N VAL A 170 -8.60 1.64 14.19
CA VAL A 170 -7.69 2.59 13.51
C VAL A 170 -6.88 1.91 12.41
N VAL A 171 -6.29 0.75 12.68
CA VAL A 171 -5.52 0.01 11.67
C VAL A 171 -6.41 -0.46 10.53
N GLY A 172 -7.66 -0.87 10.82
CA GLY A 172 -8.66 -1.23 9.81
C GLY A 172 -9.01 -0.08 8.87
N HIS A 173 -9.04 1.15 9.38
CA HIS A 173 -9.19 2.36 8.58
C HIS A 173 -7.99 2.55 7.62
N GLU A 174 -6.77 2.39 8.10
CA GLU A 174 -5.55 2.46 7.28
C GLU A 174 -5.52 1.37 6.19
N PHE A 175 -5.98 0.16 6.51
CA PHE A 175 -6.13 -0.92 5.54
C PHE A 175 -7.09 -0.57 4.39
N SER A 176 -8.14 0.20 4.68
CA SER A 176 -9.02 0.71 3.62
C SER A 176 -8.27 1.59 2.62
N HIS A 177 -7.38 2.47 3.08
CA HIS A 177 -6.57 3.30 2.20
C HIS A 177 -5.58 2.49 1.36
N ILE A 178 -5.03 1.41 1.92
CA ILE A 178 -4.18 0.47 1.17
C ILE A 178 -4.99 -0.18 0.04
N LEU A 179 -6.14 -0.76 0.35
CA LEU A 179 -6.99 -1.47 -0.60
C LEU A 179 -7.55 -0.55 -1.69
N ASN A 180 -7.92 0.69 -1.35
CA ASN A 180 -8.43 1.67 -2.31
C ASN A 180 -7.33 2.33 -3.16
N GLY A 181 -6.05 2.05 -2.90
CA GLY A 181 -4.92 2.62 -3.65
C GLY A 181 -4.70 4.12 -3.39
N ASP A 182 -5.26 4.68 -2.32
CA ASP A 182 -5.17 6.10 -1.96
C ASP A 182 -3.74 6.54 -1.65
N MET A 183 -2.91 5.64 -1.17
CA MET A 183 -1.51 5.89 -0.81
C MET A 183 -0.69 6.49 -1.96
N ARG A 184 -0.84 5.96 -3.19
CA ARG A 184 -0.10 6.45 -4.36
C ARG A 184 -0.42 7.92 -4.68
N LEU A 185 -1.70 8.29 -4.55
CA LEU A 185 -2.13 9.67 -4.72
C LEU A 185 -1.55 10.58 -3.63
N SER A 186 -1.56 10.10 -2.40
CA SER A 186 -1.04 10.81 -1.23
C SER A 186 0.47 11.07 -1.34
N ILE A 187 1.27 10.10 -1.78
CA ILE A 187 2.72 10.29 -2.03
C ILE A 187 2.99 11.34 -3.11
N ARG A 188 2.25 11.32 -4.22
CA ARG A 188 2.37 12.33 -5.28
C ARG A 188 2.03 13.72 -4.76
N LEU A 189 0.97 13.80 -3.97
CA LEU A 189 0.56 15.04 -3.35
C LEU A 189 1.63 15.57 -2.39
N ALA A 190 2.19 14.74 -1.52
CA ALA A 190 3.27 15.14 -0.61
C ALA A 190 4.47 15.74 -1.36
N ALA A 191 4.92 15.09 -2.44
CA ALA A 191 6.02 15.58 -3.26
C ALA A 191 5.70 16.95 -3.93
N MET A 192 4.48 17.11 -4.46
CA MET A 192 4.03 18.37 -5.08
C MET A 192 3.94 19.51 -4.06
N LEU A 193 3.36 19.24 -2.89
CA LEU A 193 3.21 20.23 -1.83
C LEU A 193 4.57 20.71 -1.30
N ARG A 194 5.54 19.80 -1.20
CA ARG A 194 6.92 20.15 -0.82
C ARG A 194 7.56 21.14 -1.79
N GLY A 195 7.31 21.00 -3.10
CA GLY A 195 7.79 21.93 -4.10
C GLY A 195 7.21 23.36 -3.91
N ILE A 196 5.93 23.45 -3.54
CA ILE A 196 5.25 24.74 -3.29
C ILE A 196 5.78 25.39 -2.02
N THR A 197 5.92 24.66 -0.92
CA THR A 197 6.31 25.21 0.39
C THR A 197 7.79 25.55 0.47
N PHE A 198 8.63 24.96 -0.37
CA PHE A 198 10.08 25.17 -0.38
C PHE A 198 10.49 26.64 -0.58
N ILE A 199 9.71 27.43 -1.32
CA ILE A 199 9.98 28.86 -1.51
C ILE A 199 9.92 29.61 -0.18
N GLY A 200 8.97 29.28 0.69
CA GLY A 200 8.87 29.84 2.03
C GLY A 200 10.04 29.44 2.93
N ASP A 201 10.50 28.20 2.81
CA ASP A 201 11.69 27.71 3.54
C ASP A 201 12.93 28.50 3.12
N LEU A 202 13.10 28.73 1.81
CA LEU A 202 14.19 29.54 1.28
C LEU A 202 14.12 30.98 1.84
N GLY A 203 12.92 31.57 1.86
CA GLY A 203 12.68 32.87 2.50
C GLY A 203 13.08 32.89 3.97
N SER A 204 12.70 31.89 4.74
CA SER A 204 13.03 31.75 6.15
C SER A 204 14.54 31.62 6.40
N ILE A 205 15.25 30.87 5.52
CA ILE A 205 16.71 30.73 5.57
C ILE A 205 17.39 32.10 5.32
N LEU A 206 16.95 32.85 4.31
CA LEU A 206 17.49 34.18 4.02
C LEU A 206 17.27 35.15 5.19
N LEU A 207 16.11 35.12 5.84
CA LEU A 207 15.83 35.90 7.02
C LEU A 207 16.77 35.55 8.18
N ARG A 208 17.01 34.28 8.42
CA ARG A 208 17.93 33.81 9.47
C ARG A 208 19.37 34.26 9.18
N ILE A 209 19.85 34.09 7.97
CA ILE A 209 21.19 34.52 7.55
C ILE A 209 21.33 36.05 7.72
N GLY A 210 20.32 36.82 7.26
CA GLY A 210 20.30 38.28 7.35
C GLY A 210 20.20 38.81 8.78
N SER A 211 19.60 38.03 9.72
CA SER A 211 19.45 38.42 11.12
C SER A 211 20.68 38.16 11.98
N HIS A 212 21.61 37.28 11.57
CA HIS A 212 22.81 36.99 12.34
C HIS A 212 23.78 38.18 12.31
N ARG A 213 24.03 38.80 13.49
CA ARG A 213 24.99 39.89 13.67
C ARG A 213 26.42 39.34 13.62
N HIS A 214 27.04 39.35 12.42
CA HIS A 214 28.50 39.32 12.41
C HIS A 214 29.04 40.73 12.74
N HIS A 215 29.83 40.80 13.80
CA HIS A 215 30.50 41.99 14.31
C HIS A 215 31.65 42.40 13.35
N PHE A 216 31.32 42.87 12.14
CA PHE A 216 32.28 43.50 11.24
C PHE A 216 31.71 44.85 10.80
N GLN A 217 32.30 45.90 11.39
CA GLN A 217 32.06 47.31 11.03
C GLN A 217 32.54 47.56 9.60
N SER A 218 31.63 47.75 8.66
CA SER A 218 31.89 48.41 7.39
C SER A 218 30.61 49.10 6.90
N ARG A 219 30.63 50.43 6.86
CA ARG A 219 29.54 51.34 6.46
C ARG A 219 28.99 51.13 5.05
N LYS A 220 29.63 50.37 4.17
CA LYS A 220 29.20 50.07 2.79
C LYS A 220 28.44 48.78 2.61
N LYS A 221 28.12 48.02 3.69
CA LYS A 221 27.45 46.71 3.62
C LYS A 221 25.99 46.71 4.09
N ASP A 222 25.43 47.86 4.48
CA ASP A 222 24.06 47.95 5.01
C ASP A 222 23.00 47.75 3.91
N ASP A 223 23.22 48.29 2.68
CA ASP A 223 22.24 48.23 1.59
C ASP A 223 21.99 46.78 1.10
N GLY A 224 23.04 45.98 0.95
CA GLY A 224 22.90 44.57 0.52
C GLY A 224 22.21 43.67 1.57
N ARG A 225 22.32 44.06 2.85
CA ARG A 225 21.65 43.34 3.95
C ARG A 225 20.15 43.67 3.99
N ALA A 226 19.80 44.92 3.81
CA ALA A 226 18.41 45.38 3.73
C ALA A 226 17.68 44.71 2.56
N ALA A 227 18.32 44.66 1.39
CA ALA A 227 17.79 43.96 0.21
C ALA A 227 17.62 42.45 0.45
N MET A 228 18.60 41.77 1.12
CA MET A 228 18.49 40.36 1.45
C MET A 228 17.37 40.09 2.46
N LEU A 229 17.19 40.90 3.47
CA LEU A 229 16.08 40.79 4.43
C LEU A 229 14.73 41.06 3.77
N ALA A 230 14.63 42.07 2.89
CA ALA A 230 13.42 42.36 2.13
C ALA A 230 13.05 41.22 1.18
N LEU A 231 14.05 40.65 0.47
CA LEU A 231 13.87 39.44 -0.36
C LEU A 231 13.44 38.26 0.47
N GLY A 232 14.12 38.01 1.61
CA GLY A 232 13.79 36.89 2.52
C GLY A 232 12.36 37.02 3.07
N LEU A 233 11.94 38.23 3.48
CA LEU A 233 10.60 38.47 3.95
C LEU A 233 9.56 38.30 2.82
N GLY A 234 9.84 38.80 1.63
CA GLY A 234 8.98 38.65 0.48
C GLY A 234 8.78 37.18 0.10
N LEU A 235 9.86 36.39 -0.01
CA LEU A 235 9.78 34.96 -0.28
C LEU A 235 9.07 34.20 0.85
N TYR A 236 9.26 34.59 2.09
CA TYR A 236 8.54 34.00 3.23
C TYR A 236 7.04 34.26 3.14
N LEU A 237 6.61 35.49 2.82
CA LEU A 237 5.20 35.82 2.63
C LEU A 237 4.58 35.09 1.41
N ILE A 238 5.34 34.99 0.31
CA ILE A 238 4.94 34.18 -0.86
C ILE A 238 4.81 32.71 -0.47
N GLY A 239 5.72 32.21 0.36
CA GLY A 239 5.65 30.84 0.89
C GLY A 239 4.43 30.61 1.79
N LEU A 240 4.02 31.59 2.60
CA LEU A 240 2.76 31.51 3.37
C LEU A 240 1.55 31.36 2.43
N LEU A 241 1.51 32.14 1.34
CA LEU A 241 0.46 31.99 0.33
C LEU A 241 0.53 30.63 -0.35
N GLY A 242 1.74 30.14 -0.65
CA GLY A 242 1.96 28.76 -1.13
C GLY A 242 1.40 27.72 -0.17
N GLY A 243 1.60 27.90 1.13
CA GLY A 243 1.03 27.05 2.18
C GLY A 243 -0.51 27.07 2.19
N LEU A 244 -1.14 28.22 1.95
CA LEU A 244 -2.60 28.34 1.76
C LEU A 244 -3.07 27.54 0.55
N MET A 245 -2.41 27.70 -0.59
CA MET A 245 -2.73 26.95 -1.81
C MET A 245 -2.54 25.44 -1.60
N ALA A 246 -1.48 25.06 -0.91
CA ALA A 246 -1.25 23.67 -0.50
C ALA A 246 -2.40 23.14 0.38
N GLY A 247 -2.91 23.95 1.31
CA GLY A 247 -4.08 23.64 2.14
C GLY A 247 -5.35 23.42 1.30
N LEU A 248 -5.60 24.28 0.31
CA LEU A 248 -6.73 24.13 -0.62
C LEU A 248 -6.61 22.86 -1.45
N ILE A 249 -5.42 22.55 -1.95
CA ILE A 249 -5.15 21.31 -2.70
C ILE A 249 -5.42 20.09 -1.82
N LYS A 250 -4.93 20.10 -0.57
CA LYS A 250 -5.21 19.03 0.41
C LYS A 250 -6.70 18.88 0.68
N SER A 251 -7.44 19.96 0.86
CA SER A 251 -8.88 19.94 1.17
C SER A 251 -9.74 19.45 -0.01
N ALA A 252 -9.23 19.58 -1.24
CA ALA A 252 -9.88 19.02 -2.44
C ALA A 252 -9.83 17.50 -2.49
N ILE A 253 -9.01 16.86 -1.63
CA ILE A 253 -9.01 15.43 -1.43
C ILE A 253 -10.28 15.08 -0.65
N SER A 254 -11.08 14.20 -1.24
CA SER A 254 -12.47 13.95 -0.85
C SER A 254 -12.62 13.49 0.61
N LYS A 255 -13.32 14.28 1.41
CA LYS A 255 -13.83 13.85 2.74
C LYS A 255 -14.68 12.59 2.68
N GLN A 256 -15.23 12.25 1.51
CA GLN A 256 -16.00 11.01 1.31
C GLN A 256 -15.12 9.77 1.44
N LYS A 257 -13.82 9.84 1.09
CA LYS A 257 -12.87 8.73 1.25
C LYS A 257 -12.67 8.40 2.73
N GLU A 258 -12.60 9.40 3.59
CA GLU A 258 -12.48 9.19 5.03
C GLU A 258 -13.70 8.45 5.61
N TYR A 259 -14.91 8.86 5.20
CA TYR A 259 -16.12 8.17 5.64
C TYR A 259 -16.21 6.74 5.09
N LEU A 260 -15.69 6.51 3.88
CA LEU A 260 -15.59 5.16 3.32
C LEU A 260 -14.60 4.32 4.11
N ALA A 261 -13.46 4.90 4.50
CA ALA A 261 -12.45 4.20 5.29
C ALA A 261 -12.98 3.85 6.70
N ASP A 262 -13.72 4.76 7.34
CA ASP A 262 -14.40 4.49 8.60
C ASP A 262 -15.40 3.32 8.47
N ALA A 263 -16.22 3.32 7.43
CA ALA A 263 -17.19 2.25 7.17
C ALA A 263 -16.50 0.91 6.87
N SER A 264 -15.37 0.95 6.14
CA SER A 264 -14.58 -0.24 5.82
C SER A 264 -13.91 -0.82 7.06
N SER A 265 -13.42 0.04 7.97
CA SER A 265 -12.90 -0.41 9.26
C SER A 265 -13.94 -1.23 10.02
N VAL A 266 -15.19 -0.75 10.08
CA VAL A 266 -16.30 -1.49 10.69
C VAL A 266 -16.56 -2.82 9.97
N GLN A 267 -16.45 -2.84 8.64
CA GLN A 267 -16.65 -4.06 7.85
C GLN A 267 -15.56 -5.11 8.14
N PHE A 268 -14.28 -4.71 8.22
CA PHE A 268 -13.15 -5.63 8.47
C PHE A 268 -13.17 -6.15 9.91
N THR A 269 -13.44 -5.27 10.88
CA THR A 269 -13.41 -5.61 12.30
C THR A 269 -14.72 -6.21 12.80
N ARG A 270 -15.81 -6.02 12.05
CA ARG A 270 -17.20 -6.32 12.50
C ARG A 270 -17.56 -5.68 13.85
N ASN A 271 -16.81 -4.65 14.25
CA ASN A 271 -16.93 -3.97 15.53
C ASN A 271 -17.00 -2.45 15.32
N PRO A 272 -18.21 -1.84 15.28
CA PRO A 272 -18.35 -0.39 15.13
C PRO A 272 -17.83 0.39 16.33
N ASP A 273 -17.84 -0.23 17.53
CA ASP A 273 -17.38 0.43 18.75
C ASP A 273 -15.86 0.62 18.76
N GLY A 274 -15.10 -0.24 18.09
CA GLY A 274 -13.65 -0.14 17.98
C GLY A 274 -13.23 1.21 17.40
N ILE A 275 -13.57 1.49 16.14
CA ILE A 275 -13.24 2.77 15.50
C ILE A 275 -14.00 3.95 16.14
N GLY A 276 -15.25 3.75 16.58
CA GLY A 276 -16.06 4.77 17.26
C GLY A 276 -15.43 5.25 18.56
N ASN A 277 -14.98 4.34 19.41
CA ASN A 277 -14.33 4.66 20.67
C ASN A 277 -12.92 5.22 20.47
N ALA A 278 -12.16 4.70 19.50
CA ALA A 278 -10.87 5.29 19.12
C ALA A 278 -11.01 6.78 18.76
N LEU A 279 -12.01 7.15 17.96
CA LEU A 279 -12.29 8.55 17.62
C LEU A 279 -12.71 9.38 18.85
N LYS A 280 -13.50 8.80 19.77
CA LYS A 280 -13.91 9.47 21.02
C LYS A 280 -12.71 9.71 21.95
N ILE A 281 -11.78 8.75 22.05
CA ILE A 281 -10.53 8.88 22.83
C ILE A 281 -9.63 9.94 22.18
N ILE A 282 -9.43 9.90 20.88
CA ILE A 282 -8.63 10.89 20.15
C ILE A 282 -9.14 12.31 20.38
N GLY A 283 -10.46 12.50 20.34
CA GLY A 283 -11.09 13.80 20.59
C GLY A 283 -10.89 14.32 22.02
N GLY A 284 -10.77 13.42 23.00
CA GLY A 284 -10.53 13.73 24.42
C GLY A 284 -9.06 13.75 24.84
N HIS A 285 -8.15 13.25 24.03
CA HIS A 285 -6.73 13.12 24.38
C HIS A 285 -6.01 14.46 24.45
N ALA A 286 -5.21 14.68 25.49
CA ALA A 286 -4.50 15.96 25.73
C ALA A 286 -3.58 16.37 24.57
N ASN A 287 -2.85 15.41 23.99
CA ASN A 287 -2.01 15.62 22.82
C ASN A 287 -2.78 15.52 21.49
N GLY A 288 -4.05 15.08 21.51
CA GLY A 288 -4.86 14.86 20.32
C GLY A 288 -4.15 13.96 19.32
N THR A 289 -4.10 14.39 18.06
CA THR A 289 -3.42 13.72 16.95
C THR A 289 -2.09 14.40 16.57
N PHE A 290 -1.49 15.17 17.48
CA PHE A 290 -0.29 15.95 17.21
C PHE A 290 0.93 15.06 16.92
N VAL A 291 1.67 15.42 15.87
CA VAL A 291 2.92 14.77 15.46
C VAL A 291 3.99 15.86 15.38
N GLU A 292 5.10 15.69 16.10
CA GLU A 292 6.17 16.72 16.22
C GLU A 292 7.14 16.73 15.04
N SER A 293 7.15 15.67 14.22
CA SER A 293 8.04 15.56 13.07
C SER A 293 7.90 16.79 12.14
N ALA A 294 9.04 17.41 11.80
CA ALA A 294 9.09 18.57 10.91
C ALA A 294 8.46 18.33 9.53
N ARG A 295 8.36 17.05 9.10
CA ARG A 295 7.73 16.64 7.83
C ARG A 295 6.27 16.25 7.97
N ALA A 296 5.74 16.17 9.20
CA ALA A 296 4.36 15.77 9.45
C ALA A 296 3.35 16.74 8.81
N GLU A 297 3.69 18.03 8.71
CA GLU A 297 2.84 19.03 8.07
C GLU A 297 2.59 18.73 6.59
N GLU A 298 3.64 18.41 5.87
CA GLU A 298 3.59 18.09 4.43
C GLU A 298 2.80 16.81 4.18
N MET A 299 2.97 15.85 5.08
CA MET A 299 2.36 14.51 5.03
C MET A 299 1.08 14.42 5.85
N SER A 300 0.54 15.54 6.33
CA SER A 300 -0.63 15.56 7.24
C SER A 300 -1.88 14.88 6.67
N HIS A 301 -1.98 14.75 5.36
CA HIS A 301 -3.05 14.05 4.65
C HIS A 301 -2.89 12.52 4.60
N LEU A 302 -1.75 11.98 5.08
CA LEU A 302 -1.52 10.55 5.23
C LEU A 302 -2.02 10.04 6.59
N PHE A 303 -2.06 10.90 7.60
CA PHE A 303 -2.38 10.51 8.97
C PHE A 303 -3.86 10.25 9.18
N PHE A 304 -4.20 9.35 10.08
CA PHE A 304 -5.57 9.04 10.52
C PHE A 304 -6.31 10.23 11.09
N GLY A 305 -5.59 11.06 11.85
CA GLY A 305 -6.11 12.25 12.50
C GLY A 305 -5.42 13.53 12.03
N GLN A 306 -6.13 14.64 12.17
CA GLN A 306 -5.64 15.94 11.77
C GLN A 306 -4.37 16.33 12.56
N VAL A 307 -3.24 16.48 11.88
CA VAL A 307 -2.03 17.08 12.47
C VAL A 307 -2.33 18.56 12.78
N ARG A 308 -2.28 18.92 14.07
CA ARG A 308 -2.76 20.21 14.56
C ARG A 308 -1.86 21.35 14.10
N HIS A 309 -2.36 22.25 13.27
CA HIS A 309 -1.78 23.59 13.07
C HIS A 309 -2.54 24.64 13.86
N ARG A 310 -1.81 25.39 14.68
CA ARG A 310 -2.35 26.45 15.54
C ARG A 310 -2.98 27.63 14.76
N LEU A 311 -2.65 27.81 13.49
CA LEU A 311 -3.01 29.01 12.73
C LEU A 311 -4.05 28.82 11.60
N TRP A 312 -4.39 27.57 11.19
CA TRP A 312 -5.14 27.35 9.94
C TRP A 312 -6.19 26.23 10.04
N SER A 313 -7.07 26.30 11.05
CA SER A 313 -8.14 25.32 11.24
C SER A 313 -9.18 25.23 10.08
N GLY A 314 -9.15 26.19 9.14
CA GLY A 314 -10.08 26.24 8.01
C GLY A 314 -9.78 25.25 6.87
N PHE A 315 -8.57 24.67 6.81
CA PHE A 315 -8.13 23.78 5.73
C PHE A 315 -7.92 22.34 6.20
N ALA A 316 -8.83 21.84 7.04
CA ALA A 316 -8.78 20.48 7.55
C ALA A 316 -8.81 19.46 6.40
N THR A 317 -7.85 18.55 6.40
CA THR A 317 -7.75 17.42 5.43
C THR A 317 -8.78 16.34 5.71
N HIS A 318 -9.16 16.19 6.99
CA HIS A 318 -10.13 15.21 7.45
C HIS A 318 -11.44 15.88 7.85
N PRO A 319 -12.59 15.17 7.79
CA PRO A 319 -13.83 15.66 8.37
C PRO A 319 -13.67 15.90 9.87
N PRO A 320 -14.44 16.83 10.47
CA PRO A 320 -14.47 17.00 11.92
C PRO A 320 -14.73 15.68 12.63
N ILE A 321 -14.00 15.44 13.72
CA ILE A 321 -14.02 14.15 14.43
C ILE A 321 -15.43 13.84 14.95
N GLU A 322 -16.19 14.86 15.36
CA GLU A 322 -17.57 14.72 15.82
C GLU A 322 -18.51 14.22 14.69
N GLN A 323 -18.24 14.63 13.44
CA GLN A 323 -19.03 14.17 12.30
C GLN A 323 -18.71 12.71 11.96
N ARG A 324 -17.44 12.29 12.08
CA ARG A 324 -17.02 10.90 11.92
C ARG A 324 -17.70 10.02 12.98
N ILE A 325 -17.64 10.44 14.27
CA ILE A 325 -18.27 9.71 15.38
C ILE A 325 -19.77 9.57 15.15
N ARG A 326 -20.51 10.66 14.84
CA ARG A 326 -21.96 10.62 14.63
C ARG A 326 -22.39 9.76 13.44
N ARG A 327 -21.53 9.52 12.47
CA ARG A 327 -21.82 8.58 11.36
C ARG A 327 -21.72 7.13 11.78
N ILE A 328 -20.79 6.81 12.69
CA ILE A 328 -20.61 5.46 13.22
C ILE A 328 -21.60 5.19 14.36
N ASP A 329 -21.72 6.16 15.27
CA ASP A 329 -22.62 6.12 16.42
C ASP A 329 -23.57 7.34 16.39
N PRO A 330 -24.73 7.23 15.73
CA PRO A 330 -25.73 8.33 15.66
C PRO A 330 -26.30 8.76 17.02
N ARG A 331 -26.17 7.90 18.05
CA ARG A 331 -26.69 8.16 19.41
C ARG A 331 -25.65 8.75 20.36
N TRP A 332 -24.46 9.09 19.85
CA TRP A 332 -23.39 9.69 20.64
C TRP A 332 -23.85 10.99 21.34
N ASP A 333 -23.65 11.06 22.65
CA ASP A 333 -24.08 12.17 23.54
C ASP A 333 -23.18 13.42 23.45
N GLY A 334 -22.14 13.42 22.65
CA GLY A 334 -21.17 14.51 22.49
C GLY A 334 -20.01 14.47 23.48
N LYS A 335 -19.92 13.45 24.34
CA LYS A 335 -18.81 13.31 25.30
C LYS A 335 -17.68 12.47 24.71
N PHE A 336 -16.46 12.98 24.88
CA PHE A 336 -15.25 12.26 24.55
C PHE A 336 -14.87 11.29 25.68
N LEU A 337 -14.20 10.21 25.33
CA LEU A 337 -13.70 9.22 26.28
C LEU A 337 -12.29 9.62 26.77
N PRO A 338 -11.94 9.34 28.04
CA PRO A 338 -10.59 9.48 28.51
C PRO A 338 -9.70 8.43 27.83
N ALA A 339 -8.40 8.74 27.64
CA ALA A 339 -7.43 7.74 27.21
C ALA A 339 -7.30 6.63 28.27
N ASN A 340 -7.13 5.39 27.81
CA ASN A 340 -6.88 4.25 28.70
C ASN A 340 -5.46 4.40 29.33
N VAL A 341 -5.36 5.02 30.49
CA VAL A 341 -4.08 5.28 31.18
C VAL A 341 -3.53 4.04 31.92
N ASP A 342 -4.31 2.93 31.93
CA ASP A 342 -4.00 1.70 32.69
C ASP A 342 -3.16 0.66 31.95
N SER A 343 -2.29 1.05 31.05
CA SER A 343 -1.44 0.10 30.32
C SER A 343 -0.09 -0.21 30.96
N GLY A 344 0.14 0.20 32.20
CA GLY A 344 1.37 -0.10 32.94
C GLY A 344 1.35 -1.38 33.81
N VAL A 345 0.16 -1.94 34.07
CA VAL A 345 0.01 -3.17 34.85
C VAL A 345 -1.04 -4.05 34.19
N MET A 346 -0.60 -4.91 33.29
CA MET A 346 -1.40 -6.06 32.91
C MET A 346 -1.63 -6.88 34.17
N SER A 347 -2.85 -6.86 34.72
CA SER A 347 -3.23 -7.77 35.78
C SER A 347 -3.00 -9.20 35.28
N SER A 348 -2.56 -10.09 36.16
CA SER A 348 -2.31 -11.51 35.88
C SER A 348 -3.52 -12.26 35.29
N GLU A 349 -4.70 -11.65 35.31
CA GLU A 349 -5.92 -12.13 34.66
C GLU A 349 -5.99 -11.78 33.16
N ALA A 350 -5.47 -10.62 32.73
CA ALA A 350 -5.39 -10.27 31.32
C ALA A 350 -4.31 -11.09 30.57
N GLU A 351 -3.21 -11.44 31.26
CA GLU A 351 -2.23 -12.40 30.74
C GLU A 351 -2.82 -13.81 30.58
N LYS A 352 -3.66 -14.27 31.53
CA LYS A 352 -4.36 -15.56 31.41
C LYS A 352 -5.44 -15.55 30.32
N HIS A 353 -6.04 -14.40 30.02
CA HIS A 353 -6.96 -14.24 28.90
C HIS A 353 -6.24 -14.00 27.57
N ALA A 354 -5.09 -13.34 27.55
CA ALA A 354 -4.22 -13.23 26.36
C ALA A 354 -3.64 -14.57 25.96
N ASP A 355 -3.17 -15.39 26.94
CA ASP A 355 -2.71 -16.77 26.69
C ASP A 355 -3.85 -17.69 26.25
N LYS A 356 -5.06 -17.52 26.81
CA LYS A 356 -6.24 -18.28 26.36
C LYS A 356 -6.72 -17.83 24.98
N ASN A 357 -6.65 -16.55 24.66
CA ASN A 357 -7.02 -16.05 23.33
C ASN A 357 -5.93 -16.36 22.29
N ASP A 358 -4.65 -16.35 22.67
CA ASP A 358 -3.54 -16.81 21.82
C ASP A 358 -3.62 -18.34 21.59
N MET A 359 -4.04 -19.08 22.61
CA MET A 359 -4.34 -20.52 22.50
C MET A 359 -5.66 -20.79 21.75
N ALA A 360 -6.66 -19.93 21.87
CA ALA A 360 -7.90 -19.97 21.09
C ALA A 360 -7.69 -19.47 19.65
N LEU A 361 -6.80 -18.50 19.43
CA LEU A 361 -6.37 -18.08 18.11
C LEU A 361 -5.51 -19.15 17.42
N ARG A 362 -4.61 -19.80 18.15
CA ARG A 362 -3.86 -20.98 17.68
C ARG A 362 -4.78 -22.18 17.43
N ALA A 363 -5.78 -22.39 18.27
CA ALA A 363 -6.83 -23.38 18.07
C ALA A 363 -7.84 -22.94 16.99
N GLY A 364 -8.11 -21.65 16.84
CA GLY A 364 -8.93 -21.06 15.79
C GLY A 364 -8.25 -21.11 14.42
N ILE A 365 -6.95 -20.84 14.36
CA ILE A 365 -6.15 -20.99 13.13
C ILE A 365 -6.05 -22.47 12.73
N ALA A 366 -5.86 -23.36 13.72
CA ALA A 366 -5.97 -24.81 13.51
C ALA A 366 -7.43 -25.26 13.22
N GLY A 367 -8.42 -24.54 13.75
CA GLY A 367 -9.85 -24.77 13.53
C GLY A 367 -10.37 -24.16 12.23
N PHE A 368 -9.81 -23.06 11.73
CA PHE A 368 -10.12 -22.52 10.40
C PHE A 368 -9.55 -23.40 9.28
N ALA A 369 -8.35 -23.95 9.47
CA ALA A 369 -7.84 -25.00 8.57
C ALA A 369 -8.68 -26.28 8.58
N SER A 370 -9.46 -26.53 9.66
CA SER A 370 -10.25 -27.76 9.78
C SER A 370 -11.78 -27.57 9.74
N ALA A 371 -12.33 -26.40 10.05
CA ALA A 371 -13.78 -26.20 10.19
C ALA A 371 -14.45 -25.64 8.93
N ASP A 372 -13.81 -24.75 8.15
CA ASP A 372 -14.41 -24.24 6.91
C ASP A 372 -14.22 -25.15 5.70
N VAL A 373 -13.15 -25.98 5.71
CA VAL A 373 -12.99 -27.05 4.71
C VAL A 373 -13.92 -28.23 4.99
N ALA A 374 -14.28 -28.48 6.26
CA ALA A 374 -15.15 -29.59 6.63
C ALA A 374 -16.66 -29.36 6.38
N THR A 375 -17.11 -28.11 6.17
CA THR A 375 -18.51 -27.79 5.90
C THR A 375 -18.85 -27.68 4.41
N VAL A 376 -17.88 -27.67 3.51
CA VAL A 376 -18.09 -27.51 2.06
C VAL A 376 -17.76 -28.79 1.26
N LEU A 377 -17.15 -29.79 1.87
CA LEU A 377 -16.87 -31.04 1.19
C LEU A 377 -17.81 -32.17 1.67
N PRO A 378 -18.51 -32.89 0.76
CA PRO A 378 -19.17 -34.14 1.13
C PRO A 378 -18.09 -35.16 1.54
N ARG A 379 -18.26 -35.75 2.73
CA ARG A 379 -17.45 -36.85 3.21
C ARG A 379 -17.52 -38.04 2.24
N ASN A 380 -16.57 -38.13 1.33
CA ASN A 380 -16.21 -39.42 0.74
C ASN A 380 -15.07 -40.00 1.56
N ALA A 381 -15.46 -40.94 2.43
CA ALA A 381 -14.55 -41.78 3.17
C ALA A 381 -13.82 -42.68 2.17
N ASN A 382 -12.53 -42.49 2.01
CA ASN A 382 -11.47 -43.50 1.80
C ASN A 382 -10.25 -42.84 1.17
N ASN A 383 -9.53 -42.08 1.98
CA ASN A 383 -8.06 -41.95 1.84
C ASN A 383 -7.50 -41.59 3.22
N THR A 384 -6.96 -42.55 3.87
CA THR A 384 -6.10 -42.40 5.03
C THR A 384 -4.74 -41.88 4.58
N ALA A 385 -4.67 -40.57 4.28
CA ALA A 385 -3.40 -39.85 4.32
C ALA A 385 -3.19 -39.42 5.77
N GLU A 386 -2.08 -39.79 6.35
CA GLU A 386 -1.64 -39.34 7.67
C GLU A 386 -1.66 -37.81 7.70
N MET A 387 -2.64 -37.25 8.39
CA MET A 387 -2.72 -35.82 8.63
C MET A 387 -1.49 -35.38 9.44
N ALA A 388 -0.69 -34.45 8.93
CA ALA A 388 0.41 -33.86 9.68
C ALA A 388 -0.09 -33.39 11.04
N SER A 389 0.65 -33.67 12.11
CA SER A 389 0.27 -33.34 13.48
C SER A 389 0.04 -31.83 13.62
N PRO A 390 -1.00 -31.34 14.34
CA PRO A 390 -1.21 -29.92 14.60
C PRO A 390 0.02 -29.18 15.16
N ALA A 391 0.89 -29.90 15.87
CA ALA A 391 2.16 -29.39 16.38
C ALA A 391 3.19 -29.14 15.26
N ALA A 392 3.20 -29.97 14.20
CA ALA A 392 4.11 -29.78 13.06
C ALA A 392 3.72 -28.53 12.23
N ASN A 393 2.42 -28.31 12.03
CA ASN A 393 1.93 -27.11 11.35
C ASN A 393 2.22 -25.82 12.14
N ALA A 394 2.10 -25.86 13.48
CA ALA A 394 2.47 -24.72 14.33
C ALA A 394 3.98 -24.41 14.27
N ALA A 395 4.84 -25.44 14.28
CA ALA A 395 6.28 -25.27 14.15
C ALA A 395 6.66 -24.68 12.78
N LEU A 396 6.04 -25.15 11.71
CA LEU A 396 6.24 -24.65 10.35
C LEU A 396 5.82 -23.19 10.22
N LEU A 397 4.68 -22.79 10.79
CA LEU A 397 4.23 -21.42 10.80
C LEU A 397 5.11 -20.47 11.64
N ASN A 398 5.78 -20.97 12.67
CA ASN A 398 6.74 -20.17 13.43
C ASN A 398 8.00 -19.86 12.59
N GLU A 399 8.46 -20.77 11.75
CA GLU A 399 9.61 -20.51 10.85
C GLU A 399 9.34 -19.40 9.83
N THR A 400 8.08 -19.13 9.48
CA THR A 400 7.73 -18.02 8.56
C THR A 400 8.07 -16.63 9.13
N THR A 401 8.30 -16.51 10.43
CA THR A 401 8.59 -15.23 11.10
C THR A 401 10.08 -14.88 11.13
N ASP A 402 10.95 -15.85 10.87
CA ASP A 402 12.39 -15.65 10.76
C ASP A 402 12.84 -15.61 9.29
N PRO A 403 13.71 -14.66 8.88
CA PRO A 403 14.15 -14.58 7.48
C PRO A 403 14.82 -15.86 6.96
N LEU A 404 15.65 -16.52 7.78
CA LEU A 404 16.32 -17.75 7.39
C LEU A 404 15.34 -18.92 7.29
N GLY A 405 14.43 -19.03 8.26
CA GLY A 405 13.33 -19.98 8.25
C GLY A 405 12.42 -19.81 7.02
N ALA A 406 12.04 -18.58 6.72
CA ALA A 406 11.22 -18.24 5.55
C ALA A 406 11.91 -18.66 4.23
N MET A 407 13.21 -18.35 4.06
CA MET A 407 13.98 -18.82 2.90
C MET A 407 14.00 -20.36 2.80
N ALA A 408 14.21 -21.02 3.93
CA ALA A 408 14.25 -22.49 3.96
C ALA A 408 12.91 -23.13 3.58
N LEU A 409 11.79 -22.54 4.03
CA LEU A 409 10.45 -23.05 3.67
C LEU A 409 10.18 -22.89 2.17
N LEU A 410 10.50 -21.73 1.58
CA LEU A 410 10.28 -21.49 0.15
C LEU A 410 11.14 -22.41 -0.72
N LEU A 411 12.40 -22.65 -0.37
CA LEU A 411 13.27 -23.60 -1.06
C LEU A 411 12.79 -25.06 -0.85
N GLY A 412 12.35 -25.39 0.37
CA GLY A 412 11.82 -26.72 0.66
C GLY A 412 10.56 -27.08 -0.13
N MET A 413 9.69 -26.10 -0.45
CA MET A 413 8.53 -26.29 -1.34
C MET A 413 8.92 -26.67 -2.77
N LEU A 414 10.09 -26.22 -3.21
CA LEU A 414 10.64 -26.44 -4.56
C LEU A 414 11.62 -27.62 -4.62
N TRP A 415 11.83 -28.31 -3.49
CA TRP A 415 12.75 -29.44 -3.45
C TRP A 415 12.27 -30.60 -4.32
N ASN A 416 13.15 -31.05 -5.21
CA ASN A 416 12.91 -32.18 -6.11
C ASN A 416 13.90 -33.34 -5.83
N PRO A 417 13.44 -34.44 -5.24
CA PRO A 417 14.33 -35.57 -4.93
C PRO A 417 15.03 -36.20 -6.13
N GLN A 418 14.54 -35.98 -7.36
CA GLN A 418 15.16 -36.51 -8.58
C GLN A 418 16.32 -35.63 -9.07
N HIS A 419 16.38 -34.37 -8.64
CA HIS A 419 17.38 -33.40 -9.02
C HIS A 419 17.99 -32.71 -7.80
N GLU A 420 18.10 -33.40 -6.68
CA GLU A 420 18.55 -32.83 -5.41
C GLU A 420 20.03 -32.38 -5.43
N GLU A 421 20.90 -33.07 -6.15
CA GLU A 421 22.32 -32.73 -6.17
C GLU A 421 22.62 -31.32 -6.68
N PRO A 422 22.09 -30.85 -7.83
CA PRO A 422 22.24 -29.47 -8.27
C PRO A 422 21.62 -28.46 -7.30
N GLN A 423 20.49 -28.82 -6.65
CA GLN A 423 19.83 -27.97 -5.68
C GLN A 423 20.69 -27.76 -4.43
N TRP A 424 21.28 -28.83 -3.86
CA TRP A 424 22.17 -28.71 -2.71
C TRP A 424 23.46 -27.95 -3.04
N GLN A 425 24.05 -28.14 -4.23
CA GLN A 425 25.19 -27.38 -4.68
C GLN A 425 24.87 -25.87 -4.77
N ALA A 426 23.67 -25.50 -5.20
CA ALA A 426 23.27 -24.11 -5.26
C ALA A 426 23.23 -23.44 -3.87
N ILE A 427 22.76 -24.14 -2.82
CA ILE A 427 22.80 -23.63 -1.43
C ILE A 427 24.24 -23.45 -0.96
N GLU A 428 25.12 -24.43 -1.24
CA GLU A 428 26.52 -24.35 -0.86
C GLU A 428 27.23 -23.16 -1.52
N VAL A 429 26.97 -22.92 -2.82
CA VAL A 429 27.50 -21.76 -3.57
C VAL A 429 26.96 -20.45 -3.02
N ALA A 430 25.69 -20.39 -2.62
CA ALA A 430 25.08 -19.20 -2.02
C ALA A 430 25.71 -18.83 -0.66
N GLY A 431 26.29 -19.81 0.06
CA GLY A 431 27.07 -19.58 1.28
C GLY A 431 26.28 -19.06 2.47
N ILE A 432 24.95 -19.29 2.51
CA ILE A 432 24.07 -18.86 3.60
C ILE A 432 24.15 -19.89 4.72
N LYS A 433 24.81 -19.54 5.81
CA LYS A 433 25.05 -20.45 6.94
C LYS A 433 23.76 -20.94 7.59
N GLY A 434 23.62 -22.26 7.72
CA GLY A 434 22.49 -22.91 8.40
C GLY A 434 21.23 -23.04 7.54
N LEU A 435 21.23 -22.54 6.30
CA LEU A 435 20.10 -22.68 5.38
C LEU A 435 19.91 -24.14 4.94
N ASP A 436 20.99 -24.86 4.66
CA ASP A 436 20.98 -26.27 4.27
C ASP A 436 20.33 -27.18 5.32
N ASP A 437 20.68 -27.01 6.59
CA ASP A 437 20.09 -27.78 7.70
C ASP A 437 18.58 -27.53 7.84
N LEU A 438 18.15 -26.27 7.69
CA LEU A 438 16.74 -25.91 7.76
C LEU A 438 15.95 -26.41 6.55
N VAL A 439 16.48 -26.31 5.34
CA VAL A 439 15.83 -26.85 4.14
C VAL A 439 15.66 -28.35 4.27
N ARG A 440 16.71 -29.10 4.68
CA ARG A 440 16.65 -30.55 4.92
C ARG A 440 15.59 -30.93 5.95
N ARG A 441 15.39 -30.12 6.97
CA ARG A 441 14.36 -30.34 7.99
C ARG A 441 12.95 -30.25 7.42
N TRP A 442 12.71 -29.30 6.50
CA TRP A 442 11.37 -28.93 6.07
C TRP A 442 10.96 -29.49 4.71
N CYS A 443 11.89 -29.95 3.84
CA CYS A 443 11.54 -30.45 2.51
C CYS A 443 10.53 -31.61 2.54
N GLU A 444 10.69 -32.61 3.38
CA GLU A 444 9.74 -33.72 3.46
C GLU A 444 8.38 -33.35 4.06
N PRO A 445 8.28 -32.58 5.18
CA PRO A 445 7.01 -32.08 5.68
C PRO A 445 6.23 -31.20 4.66
N LEU A 446 6.93 -30.39 3.85
CA LEU A 446 6.29 -29.51 2.86
C LEU A 446 5.69 -30.27 1.66
N ARG A 447 6.21 -31.45 1.31
CA ARG A 447 5.65 -32.30 0.26
C ARG A 447 4.23 -32.80 0.56
N THR A 448 3.86 -32.86 1.82
CA THR A 448 2.53 -33.31 2.24
C THR A 448 1.51 -32.18 2.31
N GLN A 449 1.97 -30.93 2.15
CA GLN A 449 1.09 -29.76 2.20
C GLN A 449 0.27 -29.61 0.90
N THR A 450 -0.94 -29.12 1.05
CA THR A 450 -1.81 -28.78 -0.09
C THR A 450 -1.34 -27.47 -0.75
N PRO A 451 -1.68 -27.21 -2.03
CA PRO A 451 -1.38 -25.94 -2.67
C PRO A 451 -1.91 -24.70 -1.92
N SER A 452 -3.06 -24.82 -1.26
CA SER A 452 -3.63 -23.75 -0.43
C SER A 452 -2.80 -23.50 0.83
N GLU A 453 -2.31 -24.53 1.49
CA GLU A 453 -1.41 -24.41 2.66
C GLU A 453 -0.07 -23.78 2.25
N ASN A 454 0.49 -24.21 1.12
CA ASN A 454 1.72 -23.62 0.56
C ASN A 454 1.55 -22.12 0.29
N LEU A 455 0.41 -21.69 -0.26
CA LEU A 455 0.13 -20.28 -0.48
C LEU A 455 0.12 -19.47 0.83
N ILE A 456 -0.49 -20.00 1.90
CA ILE A 456 -0.47 -19.36 3.23
C ILE A 456 0.96 -19.22 3.76
N ILE A 457 1.80 -20.25 3.58
CA ILE A 457 3.21 -20.21 4.01
C ILE A 457 3.97 -19.13 3.22
N ILE A 458 3.78 -19.05 1.90
CA ILE A 458 4.39 -18.00 1.05
C ILE A 458 3.99 -16.61 1.57
N GLU A 459 2.69 -16.34 1.69
CA GLU A 459 2.18 -15.04 2.12
C GLU A 459 2.70 -14.63 3.50
N ARG A 460 2.81 -15.57 4.45
CA ARG A 460 3.34 -15.33 5.79
C ARG A 460 4.86 -15.15 5.84
N SER A 461 5.59 -15.69 4.89
CA SER A 461 7.05 -15.55 4.79
C SER A 461 7.48 -14.16 4.28
N ILE A 462 6.65 -13.48 3.49
CA ILE A 462 6.98 -12.18 2.89
C ILE A 462 7.42 -11.11 3.91
N PRO A 463 6.73 -10.90 5.05
CA PRO A 463 7.15 -9.89 6.03
C PRO A 463 8.55 -10.13 6.60
N ALA A 464 8.90 -11.39 6.86
CA ALA A 464 10.23 -11.75 7.35
C ALA A 464 11.31 -11.50 6.28
N LEU A 465 11.04 -11.88 5.04
CA LEU A 465 11.94 -11.68 3.91
C LEU A 465 12.18 -10.20 3.55
N ARG A 466 11.23 -9.31 3.85
CA ARG A 466 11.44 -7.85 3.73
C ARG A 466 12.51 -7.32 4.68
N GLY A 467 12.83 -8.02 5.75
CA GLY A 467 13.93 -7.71 6.65
C GLY A 467 15.32 -7.96 6.08
N LEU A 468 15.44 -8.60 4.92
CA LEU A 468 16.71 -8.83 4.24
C LEU A 468 17.29 -7.53 3.69
N SER A 469 18.63 -7.41 3.70
CA SER A 469 19.29 -6.36 2.94
C SER A 469 19.14 -6.60 1.43
N PRO A 470 19.22 -5.55 0.59
CA PRO A 470 19.17 -5.71 -0.87
C PRO A 470 20.17 -6.73 -1.44
N GLU A 471 21.33 -6.86 -0.81
CA GLU A 471 22.37 -7.84 -1.22
C GLU A 471 21.96 -9.26 -0.81
N GLN A 472 21.49 -9.46 0.42
CA GLN A 472 21.00 -10.76 0.88
C GLN A 472 19.82 -11.24 0.03
N TYR A 473 18.90 -10.34 -0.29
CA TYR A 473 17.76 -10.67 -1.15
C TYR A 473 18.21 -11.06 -2.57
N ARG A 474 19.18 -10.35 -3.16
CA ARG A 474 19.72 -10.75 -4.49
C ARG A 474 20.32 -12.14 -4.48
N VAL A 475 21.06 -12.48 -3.43
CA VAL A 475 21.63 -13.83 -3.27
C VAL A 475 20.52 -14.85 -3.17
N PHE A 476 19.51 -14.61 -2.34
CA PHE A 476 18.37 -15.52 -2.18
C PHE A 476 17.54 -15.64 -3.48
N ARG A 477 17.25 -14.54 -4.16
CA ARG A 477 16.54 -14.53 -5.44
C ARG A 477 17.25 -15.35 -6.51
N ASN A 478 18.58 -15.17 -6.65
CA ASN A 478 19.38 -15.96 -7.57
C ASN A 478 19.41 -17.44 -7.19
N LEU A 479 19.50 -17.75 -5.88
CA LEU A 479 19.41 -19.12 -5.39
C LEU A 479 18.05 -19.75 -5.75
N LEU A 480 16.96 -19.00 -5.59
CA LEU A 480 15.61 -19.46 -5.94
C LEU A 480 15.47 -19.75 -7.44
N GLU A 481 16.00 -18.88 -8.31
CA GLU A 481 16.08 -19.10 -9.77
C GLU A 481 16.88 -20.37 -10.10
N THR A 482 18.09 -20.49 -9.53
CA THR A 482 18.94 -21.67 -9.76
C THR A 482 18.28 -22.96 -9.26
N TRP A 483 17.52 -22.87 -8.17
CA TRP A 483 16.81 -24.00 -7.57
C TRP A 483 15.68 -24.50 -8.47
N ILE A 484 14.92 -23.56 -9.09
CA ILE A 484 13.86 -23.86 -10.05
C ILE A 484 14.43 -24.42 -11.35
N ASP A 485 15.53 -23.85 -11.84
CA ASP A 485 16.14 -24.26 -13.11
C ASP A 485 16.94 -25.58 -13.01
N ALA A 486 17.03 -26.20 -11.81
CA ALA A 486 17.89 -27.36 -11.58
C ALA A 486 17.54 -28.58 -12.44
N ASP A 487 16.30 -28.73 -12.88
CA ASP A 487 15.84 -29.83 -13.75
C ASP A 487 15.64 -29.40 -15.22
N GLY A 488 15.86 -28.12 -15.52
CA GLY A 488 15.71 -27.53 -16.86
C GLY A 488 14.25 -27.41 -17.31
N LYS A 489 13.27 -27.52 -16.39
CA LYS A 489 11.85 -27.38 -16.64
C LYS A 489 11.21 -26.59 -15.50
N THR A 490 10.61 -25.48 -15.82
CA THR A 490 9.82 -24.72 -14.84
C THR A 490 8.37 -25.20 -14.86
N VAL A 491 7.88 -25.71 -13.73
CA VAL A 491 6.47 -26.06 -13.58
C VAL A 491 5.65 -24.88 -13.07
N LEU A 492 4.34 -24.92 -13.30
CA LEU A 492 3.46 -23.79 -13.00
C LEU A 492 3.46 -23.37 -11.52
N GLN A 493 3.61 -24.34 -10.59
CA GLN A 493 3.69 -24.04 -9.15
C GLN A 493 4.97 -23.30 -8.78
N GLU A 494 6.11 -23.66 -9.37
CA GLU A 494 7.40 -22.97 -9.20
C GLU A 494 7.31 -21.55 -9.72
N TRP A 495 6.70 -21.37 -10.89
CA TRP A 495 6.43 -20.05 -11.46
C TRP A 495 5.57 -19.20 -10.52
N CYS A 496 4.47 -19.75 -9.99
CA CYS A 496 3.60 -19.04 -9.06
C CYS A 496 4.36 -18.56 -7.82
N LEU A 497 5.15 -19.45 -7.19
CA LEU A 497 5.94 -19.10 -6.02
C LEU A 497 6.96 -18.00 -6.35
N PHE A 498 7.71 -18.16 -7.43
CA PHE A 498 8.71 -17.18 -7.85
C PHE A 498 8.09 -15.81 -8.14
N GLN A 499 6.99 -15.77 -8.89
CA GLN A 499 6.31 -14.52 -9.22
C GLN A 499 5.74 -13.82 -7.98
N LEU A 500 5.16 -14.57 -7.04
CA LEU A 500 4.69 -14.01 -5.78
C LEU A 500 5.84 -13.41 -4.98
N VAL A 501 6.94 -14.13 -4.81
CA VAL A 501 8.13 -13.64 -4.09
C VAL A 501 8.68 -12.37 -4.75
N CYS A 502 8.91 -12.39 -6.06
CA CYS A 502 9.43 -11.26 -6.80
C CYS A 502 8.47 -10.05 -6.75
N HIS A 503 7.17 -10.28 -6.96
CA HIS A 503 6.19 -9.21 -6.94
C HIS A 503 6.15 -8.47 -5.60
N TYR A 504 6.25 -9.19 -4.48
CA TYR A 504 6.19 -8.59 -3.16
C TYR A 504 7.52 -8.02 -2.64
N LEU A 505 8.67 -8.48 -3.14
CA LEU A 505 9.98 -8.08 -2.62
C LEU A 505 10.82 -7.22 -3.58
N ASP A 506 10.75 -7.44 -4.91
CA ASP A 506 11.53 -6.69 -5.90
C ASP A 506 11.28 -5.17 -5.85
N PRO A 507 10.02 -4.67 -5.71
CA PRO A 507 9.77 -3.23 -5.68
C PRO A 507 10.47 -2.52 -4.52
N GLU A 508 10.65 -3.19 -3.40
CA GLU A 508 11.26 -2.63 -2.19
C GLU A 508 12.77 -2.85 -2.15
N LEU A 509 13.24 -4.04 -2.51
CA LEU A 509 14.64 -4.45 -2.33
C LEU A 509 15.52 -4.26 -3.57
N ILE A 510 14.94 -4.26 -4.79
CA ILE A 510 15.68 -4.10 -6.06
C ILE A 510 15.27 -2.84 -6.84
N ASN A 511 14.29 -2.06 -6.35
CA ASN A 511 13.74 -0.89 -7.05
C ASN A 511 13.12 -1.23 -8.43
N SER A 512 12.43 -2.38 -8.54
CA SER A 512 11.69 -2.69 -9.75
C SER A 512 10.47 -1.75 -9.89
N HIS A 513 10.10 -1.43 -11.13
CA HIS A 513 9.01 -0.50 -11.38
C HIS A 513 7.78 -1.27 -11.89
N ALA A 514 6.59 -0.86 -11.43
CA ALA A 514 5.35 -1.39 -11.97
C ALA A 514 5.26 -1.22 -13.49
N PRO A 515 4.68 -2.19 -14.20
CA PRO A 515 4.55 -2.13 -15.65
C PRO A 515 3.78 -0.88 -16.09
N ARG A 516 4.22 -0.26 -17.19
CA ARG A 516 3.54 0.90 -17.75
C ARG A 516 2.24 0.45 -18.40
N LEU A 517 1.13 1.11 -18.06
CA LEU A 517 -0.17 0.82 -18.65
C LEU A 517 -0.18 1.19 -20.14
N ARG A 518 -0.46 0.20 -20.99
CA ARG A 518 -0.43 0.32 -22.46
C ARG A 518 -1.78 -0.01 -23.09
N HIS A 519 -2.46 -1.06 -22.62
CA HIS A 519 -3.64 -1.63 -23.29
C HIS A 519 -4.94 -1.05 -22.74
N LYS A 520 -5.75 -0.47 -23.64
CA LYS A 520 -7.04 0.16 -23.34
C LYS A 520 -8.26 -0.69 -23.74
N SER A 521 -8.06 -1.78 -24.46
CA SER A 521 -9.09 -2.74 -24.88
C SER A 521 -8.60 -4.16 -24.70
N LEU A 522 -9.51 -5.10 -24.50
CA LEU A 522 -9.21 -6.53 -24.38
C LEU A 522 -8.76 -7.15 -25.72
N ASP A 523 -9.24 -6.61 -26.84
CA ASP A 523 -8.83 -7.08 -28.17
C ASP A 523 -7.31 -6.97 -28.38
N ALA A 524 -6.68 -5.93 -27.82
CA ALA A 524 -5.24 -5.71 -27.96
C ALA A 524 -4.39 -6.81 -27.30
N VAL A 525 -4.94 -7.55 -26.34
CA VAL A 525 -4.29 -8.62 -25.59
C VAL A 525 -5.01 -9.97 -25.74
N SER A 526 -5.79 -10.15 -26.82
CA SER A 526 -6.62 -11.35 -26.98
C SER A 526 -5.80 -12.64 -27.09
N LYS A 527 -4.58 -12.57 -27.65
CA LYS A 527 -3.64 -13.71 -27.70
C LYS A 527 -3.12 -14.07 -26.32
N ASP A 528 -2.78 -13.06 -25.54
CA ASP A 528 -2.26 -13.23 -24.17
C ASP A 528 -3.36 -13.78 -23.27
N LEU A 529 -4.59 -13.31 -23.42
CA LEU A 529 -5.77 -13.85 -22.75
C LEU A 529 -6.02 -15.31 -23.13
N ALA A 530 -5.89 -15.68 -24.41
CA ALA A 530 -6.08 -17.07 -24.84
C ALA A 530 -5.04 -18.00 -24.18
N ILE A 531 -3.75 -17.61 -24.12
CA ILE A 531 -2.69 -18.39 -23.46
C ILE A 531 -2.98 -18.52 -21.97
N THR A 532 -3.31 -17.42 -21.30
CA THR A 532 -3.49 -17.39 -19.84
C THR A 532 -4.76 -18.16 -19.41
N LEU A 533 -5.90 -17.95 -20.10
CA LEU A 533 -7.12 -18.72 -19.85
C LEU A 533 -6.96 -20.17 -20.24
N GLY A 534 -6.22 -20.47 -21.33
CA GLY A 534 -5.91 -21.83 -21.76
C GLY A 534 -5.11 -22.58 -20.71
N ALA A 535 -4.08 -21.95 -20.13
CA ALA A 535 -3.29 -22.54 -19.04
C ALA A 535 -4.18 -22.89 -17.82
N LEU A 536 -5.11 -22.00 -17.46
CA LEU A 536 -6.04 -22.22 -16.36
C LEU A 536 -7.04 -23.33 -16.70
N ALA A 537 -7.60 -23.33 -17.91
CA ALA A 537 -8.55 -24.35 -18.36
C ALA A 537 -7.93 -25.75 -18.41
N HIS A 538 -6.63 -25.86 -18.70
CA HIS A 538 -5.93 -27.16 -18.65
C HIS A 538 -5.67 -27.68 -17.23
N LEU A 539 -5.88 -26.88 -16.18
CA LEU A 539 -5.87 -27.32 -14.79
C LEU A 539 -7.22 -27.90 -14.35
N THR A 540 -8.31 -27.62 -15.05
CA THR A 540 -9.63 -28.18 -14.73
C THR A 540 -9.67 -29.67 -15.07
N GLU A 541 -10.27 -30.49 -14.21
CA GLU A 541 -10.33 -31.94 -14.38
C GLU A 541 -11.42 -32.41 -15.38
N GLU A 542 -12.36 -31.52 -15.76
CA GLU A 542 -13.49 -31.85 -16.62
C GLU A 542 -13.30 -31.41 -18.10
N ASP A 543 -14.20 -30.63 -18.65
CA ASP A 543 -14.20 -30.21 -20.05
C ASP A 543 -13.44 -28.89 -20.24
N THR A 544 -12.14 -29.00 -20.57
CA THR A 544 -11.23 -27.88 -20.81
C THR A 544 -11.78 -26.87 -21.84
N GLU A 545 -12.43 -27.36 -22.93
CA GLU A 545 -12.95 -26.49 -23.97
C GLU A 545 -14.19 -25.72 -23.51
N ARG A 546 -15.05 -26.33 -22.71
CA ARG A 546 -16.21 -25.67 -22.10
C ARG A 546 -15.77 -24.59 -21.11
N ALA A 547 -14.82 -24.90 -20.21
CA ALA A 547 -14.28 -23.96 -19.24
C ALA A 547 -13.64 -22.74 -19.94
N PHE A 548 -12.80 -22.97 -20.95
CA PHE A 548 -12.20 -21.92 -21.74
C PHE A 548 -13.23 -21.02 -22.43
N ARG A 549 -14.24 -21.61 -23.08
CA ARG A 549 -15.30 -20.89 -23.78
C ARG A 549 -16.08 -19.97 -22.83
N ARG A 550 -16.37 -20.45 -21.62
CA ARG A 550 -17.06 -19.66 -20.59
C ARG A 550 -16.27 -18.41 -20.19
N GLY A 551 -14.94 -18.53 -20.06
CA GLY A 551 -14.07 -17.37 -19.84
C GLY A 551 -14.06 -16.40 -21.01
N ALA A 552 -13.99 -16.91 -22.24
CA ALA A 552 -14.03 -16.11 -23.47
C ALA A 552 -15.36 -15.33 -23.63
N GLU A 553 -16.49 -15.93 -23.26
CA GLU A 553 -17.81 -15.28 -23.25
C GLU A 553 -17.87 -14.08 -22.31
N ILE A 554 -17.30 -14.19 -21.09
CA ILE A 554 -17.22 -13.07 -20.14
C ILE A 554 -16.38 -11.92 -20.69
N LEU A 555 -15.32 -12.23 -21.45
CA LEU A 555 -14.48 -11.22 -22.09
C LEU A 555 -15.15 -10.59 -23.33
N GLY A 556 -16.19 -11.23 -23.85
CA GLY A 556 -16.82 -10.81 -25.09
C GLY A 556 -15.94 -11.00 -26.33
N LEU A 557 -14.98 -11.95 -26.27
CA LEU A 557 -13.99 -12.20 -27.32
C LEU A 557 -14.19 -13.56 -27.93
N THR A 558 -14.04 -13.66 -29.29
CA THR A 558 -13.93 -14.92 -30.00
C THR A 558 -12.49 -15.40 -30.00
N MET A 559 -12.20 -16.37 -29.15
CA MET A 559 -10.87 -16.97 -29.00
C MET A 559 -10.95 -18.49 -29.19
N THR A 560 -9.86 -19.09 -29.61
CA THR A 560 -9.72 -20.54 -29.71
C THR A 560 -8.77 -21.03 -28.58
N LEU A 561 -9.13 -22.18 -27.99
CA LEU A 561 -8.29 -22.80 -26.97
C LEU A 561 -6.92 -23.16 -27.59
N PRO A 562 -5.80 -22.67 -27.05
CA PRO A 562 -4.48 -23.07 -27.51
C PRO A 562 -4.21 -24.54 -27.20
N GLU A 563 -3.48 -25.21 -28.07
CA GLU A 563 -2.99 -26.54 -27.77
C GLU A 563 -2.02 -26.51 -26.60
N THR A 564 -1.98 -27.57 -25.79
CA THR A 564 -1.12 -27.64 -24.59
C THR A 564 0.37 -27.41 -24.91
N ASN A 565 0.83 -27.84 -26.08
CA ASN A 565 2.19 -27.62 -26.56
C ASN A 565 2.51 -26.18 -26.95
N ALA A 566 1.50 -25.36 -27.19
CA ALA A 566 1.64 -23.92 -27.44
C ALA A 566 1.74 -23.07 -26.17
N ILE A 567 1.35 -23.64 -25.00
CA ILE A 567 1.41 -22.99 -23.70
C ILE A 567 2.76 -23.30 -23.04
N VAL A 568 3.84 -22.77 -23.63
CA VAL A 568 5.17 -22.87 -23.02
C VAL A 568 5.33 -21.79 -21.93
N MET A 569 6.09 -22.09 -20.88
CA MET A 569 6.20 -21.24 -19.70
C MET A 569 6.68 -19.81 -20.03
N THR A 570 7.59 -19.66 -21.00
CA THR A 570 8.07 -18.34 -21.46
C THR A 570 6.96 -17.50 -22.10
N ALA A 571 6.11 -18.13 -22.96
CA ALA A 571 4.97 -17.45 -23.57
C ALA A 571 3.91 -17.11 -22.53
N PHE A 572 3.69 -17.99 -21.56
CA PHE A 572 2.77 -17.76 -20.43
C PHE A 572 3.21 -16.55 -19.58
N THR A 573 4.48 -16.51 -19.16
CA THR A 573 5.03 -15.38 -18.39
C THR A 573 4.88 -14.07 -19.15
N GLN A 574 5.26 -14.05 -20.44
CA GLN A 574 5.14 -12.86 -21.28
C GLN A 574 3.67 -12.42 -21.41
N SER A 575 2.75 -13.35 -21.55
CA SER A 575 1.32 -13.05 -21.62
C SER A 575 0.81 -12.41 -20.33
N VAL A 576 1.18 -12.93 -19.17
CA VAL A 576 0.80 -12.33 -17.88
C VAL A 576 1.38 -10.91 -17.73
N ASP A 577 2.61 -10.65 -18.19
CA ASP A 577 3.23 -9.33 -18.20
C ASP A 577 2.44 -8.33 -19.09
N GLU A 578 1.96 -8.77 -20.26
CA GLU A 578 1.10 -7.94 -21.13
C GLU A 578 -0.27 -7.67 -20.47
N LEU A 579 -0.85 -8.64 -19.78
CA LEU A 579 -2.08 -8.43 -19.00
C LEU A 579 -1.84 -7.44 -17.84
N ALA A 580 -0.67 -7.48 -17.21
CA ALA A 580 -0.29 -6.51 -16.18
C ALA A 580 -0.24 -5.07 -16.71
N ALA A 581 0.05 -4.87 -18.01
CA ALA A 581 0.03 -3.57 -18.67
C ALA A 581 -1.37 -3.08 -19.08
N CYS A 582 -2.43 -3.82 -18.81
CA CYS A 582 -3.82 -3.41 -19.05
C CYS A 582 -4.28 -2.31 -18.07
N TYR A 583 -5.26 -1.50 -18.53
CA TYR A 583 -5.94 -0.54 -17.67
C TYR A 583 -6.77 -1.25 -16.58
N PRO A 584 -6.90 -0.68 -15.36
CA PRO A 584 -7.48 -1.36 -14.19
C PRO A 584 -8.86 -1.96 -14.41
N LEU A 585 -9.77 -1.26 -15.07
CA LEU A 585 -11.13 -1.79 -15.33
C LEU A 585 -11.13 -3.06 -16.18
N LEU A 586 -10.18 -3.19 -17.12
CA LEU A 586 -10.03 -4.41 -17.91
C LEU A 586 -9.56 -5.59 -17.05
N LYS A 587 -8.70 -5.33 -16.07
CA LYS A 587 -8.18 -6.36 -15.16
C LYS A 587 -9.28 -7.02 -14.33
N VAL A 588 -10.33 -6.26 -13.95
CA VAL A 588 -11.54 -6.82 -13.30
C VAL A 588 -12.17 -7.89 -14.17
N THR A 589 -12.42 -7.54 -15.43
CA THR A 589 -13.06 -8.44 -16.38
C THR A 589 -12.21 -9.67 -16.64
N ILE A 590 -10.87 -9.48 -16.69
CA ILE A 590 -9.90 -10.58 -16.83
C ILE A 590 -9.97 -11.53 -15.62
N LEU A 591 -9.92 -11.01 -14.39
CA LEU A 591 -10.01 -11.83 -13.18
C LEU A 591 -11.38 -12.53 -13.05
N LYS A 592 -12.46 -11.86 -13.45
CA LYS A 592 -13.80 -12.47 -13.50
C LYS A 592 -13.85 -13.62 -14.50
N ALA A 593 -13.24 -13.46 -15.68
CA ALA A 593 -13.15 -14.53 -16.67
C ALA A 593 -12.33 -15.71 -16.14
N MET A 594 -11.19 -15.47 -15.51
CA MET A 594 -10.37 -16.50 -14.87
C MET A 594 -11.13 -17.26 -13.78
N ALA A 595 -11.81 -16.53 -12.89
CA ALA A 595 -12.63 -17.14 -11.85
C ALA A 595 -13.76 -18.01 -12.44
N SER A 596 -14.32 -17.60 -13.56
CA SER A 596 -15.37 -18.38 -14.25
C SER A 596 -14.82 -19.63 -14.93
N VAL A 597 -13.58 -19.60 -15.45
CA VAL A 597 -12.90 -20.79 -15.98
C VAL A 597 -12.64 -21.79 -14.85
N ALA A 598 -12.05 -21.33 -13.75
CA ALA A 598 -11.74 -22.20 -12.61
C ALA A 598 -12.99 -22.75 -11.90
N ALA A 599 -14.11 -22.08 -12.00
CA ALA A 599 -15.38 -22.50 -11.36
C ALA A 599 -16.30 -23.28 -12.30
N ASP A 600 -15.83 -23.78 -13.41
CA ASP A 600 -16.69 -24.45 -14.40
C ASP A 600 -17.31 -25.76 -13.87
N ASP A 601 -16.63 -26.45 -12.97
CA ASP A 601 -17.13 -27.63 -12.24
C ASP A 601 -17.90 -27.27 -10.95
N GLY A 602 -18.06 -25.97 -10.63
CA GLY A 602 -18.71 -25.47 -9.42
C GLY A 602 -17.80 -25.36 -8.21
N LYS A 603 -16.49 -25.62 -8.34
CA LYS A 603 -15.49 -25.51 -7.27
C LYS A 603 -14.22 -24.93 -7.84
N ILE A 604 -13.43 -24.24 -7.00
CA ILE A 604 -12.09 -23.78 -7.36
C ILE A 604 -11.09 -24.62 -6.57
N SER A 605 -10.22 -25.33 -7.26
CA SER A 605 -9.16 -26.11 -6.61
C SER A 605 -8.08 -25.21 -6.02
N GLY A 606 -7.29 -25.73 -5.08
CA GLY A 606 -6.17 -24.98 -4.49
C GLY A 606 -5.13 -24.54 -5.52
N SER A 607 -4.89 -25.35 -6.54
CA SER A 607 -3.95 -25.04 -7.63
C SER A 607 -4.46 -23.88 -8.51
N GLU A 608 -5.73 -23.90 -8.88
CA GLU A 608 -6.39 -22.84 -9.65
C GLU A 608 -6.40 -21.51 -8.86
N LEU A 609 -6.76 -21.58 -7.59
CA LEU A 609 -6.74 -20.41 -6.71
C LEU A 609 -5.33 -19.81 -6.61
N THR A 610 -4.30 -20.66 -6.44
CA THR A 610 -2.90 -20.20 -6.37
C THR A 610 -2.46 -19.54 -7.66
N LEU A 611 -2.83 -20.12 -8.82
CA LEU A 611 -2.52 -19.54 -10.13
C LEU A 611 -3.22 -18.18 -10.32
N ILE A 612 -4.51 -18.09 -10.03
CA ILE A 612 -5.26 -16.83 -10.15
C ILE A 612 -4.67 -15.76 -9.23
N LYS A 613 -4.30 -16.11 -7.98
CA LYS A 613 -3.65 -15.19 -7.06
C LYS A 613 -2.27 -14.74 -7.55
N ALA A 614 -1.45 -15.63 -8.12
CA ALA A 614 -0.16 -15.28 -8.69
C ALA A 614 -0.31 -14.32 -9.89
N ILE A 615 -1.24 -14.61 -10.81
CA ILE A 615 -1.54 -13.73 -11.95
C ILE A 615 -2.07 -12.37 -11.46
N ALA A 616 -2.99 -12.37 -10.50
CA ALA A 616 -3.54 -11.15 -9.92
C ALA A 616 -2.45 -10.30 -9.25
N ALA A 617 -1.51 -10.94 -8.56
CA ALA A 617 -0.34 -10.29 -7.96
C ALA A 617 0.51 -9.61 -9.03
N VAL A 618 0.89 -10.32 -10.12
CA VAL A 618 1.66 -9.73 -11.24
C VAL A 618 0.89 -8.59 -11.89
N MET A 619 -0.44 -8.70 -12.02
CA MET A 619 -1.29 -7.62 -12.52
C MET A 619 -1.46 -6.44 -11.54
N ASP A 620 -0.89 -6.49 -10.34
CA ASP A 620 -1.08 -5.50 -9.27
C ASP A 620 -2.57 -5.35 -8.90
N CYS A 621 -3.25 -6.47 -8.70
CA CYS A 621 -4.67 -6.55 -8.38
C CYS A 621 -4.93 -7.42 -7.16
N PRO A 622 -5.85 -7.05 -6.25
CA PRO A 622 -6.27 -7.94 -5.19
C PRO A 622 -7.09 -9.11 -5.78
N ALA A 623 -6.82 -10.32 -5.32
CA ALA A 623 -7.63 -11.49 -5.58
C ALA A 623 -8.25 -11.97 -4.26
N PRO A 624 -9.58 -11.84 -4.07
CA PRO A 624 -10.24 -12.31 -2.86
C PRO A 624 -10.23 -13.85 -2.76
N ASP A 625 -10.17 -14.39 -1.54
CA ASP A 625 -10.18 -15.84 -1.32
C ASP A 625 -11.45 -16.51 -1.84
N ASN A 626 -12.58 -15.84 -1.69
CA ASN A 626 -13.85 -16.30 -2.25
C ASN A 626 -14.13 -15.60 -3.60
N LEU A 627 -13.47 -16.07 -4.65
CA LEU A 627 -13.64 -15.54 -6.00
C LEU A 627 -15.06 -15.70 -6.52
N LEU A 628 -15.73 -16.80 -6.16
CA LEU A 628 -17.11 -17.09 -6.59
C LEU A 628 -18.08 -16.01 -6.06
N ALA A 629 -18.04 -15.74 -4.76
CA ALA A 629 -18.88 -14.71 -4.15
C ALA A 629 -18.49 -13.29 -4.60
N ALA A 630 -17.18 -13.02 -4.76
CA ALA A 630 -16.71 -11.70 -5.15
C ALA A 630 -17.12 -11.31 -6.57
N TYR A 631 -17.20 -12.27 -7.47
CA TYR A 631 -17.55 -12.04 -8.89
C TYR A 631 -18.96 -12.49 -9.26
N GLY A 632 -19.78 -12.95 -8.28
CA GLY A 632 -21.14 -13.38 -8.50
C GLY A 632 -21.25 -14.63 -9.41
N ILE A 633 -20.25 -15.51 -9.33
CA ILE A 633 -20.20 -16.77 -10.07
C ILE A 633 -20.74 -17.85 -9.12
N GLY A 634 -22.06 -18.14 -9.19
CA GLY A 634 -22.69 -19.17 -8.37
C GLY A 634 -24.15 -18.84 -8.06
N ASP A 635 -25.04 -19.76 -8.43
CA ASP A 635 -26.49 -19.72 -8.42
C ASP A 635 -27.14 -18.85 -9.52
N GLY A 636 -27.70 -19.52 -10.51
CA GLY A 636 -28.48 -18.94 -11.62
C GLY A 636 -29.78 -18.23 -11.21
N SER A 637 -29.91 -17.83 -9.92
CA SER A 637 -31.04 -17.06 -9.40
C SER A 637 -30.80 -15.54 -9.34
N LEU A 638 -29.57 -15.05 -9.63
CA LEU A 638 -29.24 -13.62 -9.59
C LEU A 638 -28.93 -13.00 -10.96
N ALA A 639 -29.14 -13.74 -12.05
CA ALA A 639 -28.91 -13.24 -13.43
C ALA A 639 -30.03 -12.35 -13.96
N GLU A 640 -31.16 -12.20 -13.28
CA GLU A 640 -32.29 -11.36 -13.75
C GLU A 640 -32.26 -9.90 -13.23
N ASP A 641 -31.45 -9.55 -12.26
CA ASP A 641 -31.46 -8.19 -11.64
C ASP A 641 -30.38 -7.22 -12.18
N LEU A 642 -29.63 -7.57 -13.23
CA LEU A 642 -28.61 -6.70 -13.83
C LEU A 642 -28.93 -6.22 -15.25
N VAL A 643 -30.18 -6.34 -15.70
CA VAL A 643 -30.67 -5.71 -16.95
C VAL A 643 -31.56 -4.54 -16.57
N ASP A 644 -31.14 -3.37 -16.98
CA ASP A 644 -31.76 -2.04 -17.00
C ASP A 644 -31.48 -1.10 -15.80
N PRO A 645 -30.80 0.05 -16.09
CA PRO A 645 -30.90 1.20 -15.22
C PRO A 645 -32.28 1.84 -15.37
N PRO A 646 -33.00 2.19 -14.28
CA PRO A 646 -34.30 2.86 -14.40
C PRO A 646 -34.10 4.31 -14.87
N GLY A 647 -34.76 4.64 -15.99
CA GLY A 647 -35.16 6.02 -16.24
C GLY A 647 -34.53 6.75 -17.41
N SER A 648 -34.88 6.37 -18.63
CA SER A 648 -35.01 7.34 -19.72
C SER A 648 -36.51 7.47 -20.06
N ASN A 649 -37.24 8.26 -19.30
CA ASN A 649 -38.54 8.76 -19.70
C ASN A 649 -38.61 10.27 -19.45
N GLY A 650 -38.60 11.03 -20.56
CA GLY A 650 -39.45 12.14 -20.81
C GLY A 650 -39.15 13.46 -20.13
N LEU A 651 -38.48 14.32 -20.84
CA LEU A 651 -38.85 15.77 -20.83
C LEU A 651 -38.83 16.27 -22.27
N LYS A 652 -40.04 16.58 -22.69
CA LYS A 652 -40.28 17.48 -23.83
C LYS A 652 -39.88 18.91 -23.43
#